data_4ee8b161705be7608d6efd09741ea8a8
#
_entry.id   4ee8b161705be7608d6efd09741ea8a8
#
_cell.length_a   1.000
_cell.length_b   1.000
_cell.length_c   1.000
_cell.angle_alpha   90.00
_cell.angle_beta   90.00
_cell.angle_gamma   90.00
#
_symmetry.space_group_name_H-M   'P 1'
#
loop_
_entity.id
_entity.type
_entity.pdbx_description
1 polymer ?
#
loop_
_entity_poly.entity_id
_entity_poly.type
_entity_poly.pdbx_seq_one_letter_code
_entity_poly.pdbx_strand_id
1 'polypeptide(L)'
;MRGQARACALTRAARNADNRGSTGSYALTTSPLVTKYSESSMHAFFQRLVLRVLLGCALAALLNAPAIAQTTSPTPFRIAYQLTMPRPASHLFQVNMEIALPTPTEFVDLQMPKWSPGRYAVFDFAKNVQEFRAVSGICLPTQDCSQPGLPITRIDDQTWRVATRGTNSLTVSYKVFGDDLSGTFAQLDARHANYNGGEIFMYVVGHKPDPVTLKIDPPANWRIVNGRTSRTGQREWQFPNYDIMIDTPTEIAPDWTQNDFSVDGKNYHVVVHSFGDEGGKRPALVRDIERIVRAETAMWGAPEFDSYTFLIHFAADDRSGDGMEHLTSTQVIQPGALADPGTYEDTLDTVAHEFFHVWNVKRLRPIELGPWDFTRPANTRGLWIAEGFTNYYGHLMLRRAGLLDDARFLQRESQTITNVENAPGSRLMSAVESSLSAPFLDRGTSIQRTNLLNTAISYYPKGELLALTLDLLIRGRTNGAHSLDYVMRRMYEEFYLKSPNASYYLRGRGYTNEDFARVASEVAGINLEDFFARYANGVETPPYNEALAHVGLQLLRAPSEREPYTAGITLERDETPQPKIASIRNGSSAEDAGLNRGDVILSIGNERVTPATWTNALNRFKQGARVPFTVQRDRRTIQTFVTLGAPDVYTYRIEEKKDATPQSLALRAAWLNGKRP
;
A
#
# COMPACT_ATOMS: atom_id res chain seq x y z
N MET A 1 23.82 40.66 -11.58
CA MET A 1 24.56 41.44 -10.58
C MET A 1 25.30 40.52 -9.67
N ARG A 2 26.56 40.80 -9.49
CA ARG A 2 27.60 40.02 -8.81
C ARG A 2 27.46 39.98 -7.29
N GLY A 3 28.01 38.90 -6.70
CA GLY A 3 28.62 38.90 -5.37
C GLY A 3 28.03 37.84 -4.46
N GLN A 4 28.66 36.97 -3.76
CA GLN A 4 30.06 36.50 -3.54
C GLN A 4 29.96 35.28 -2.67
N ALA A 5 30.78 34.30 -2.99
CA ALA A 5 31.03 33.10 -2.19
C ALA A 5 31.88 33.46 -0.94
N ARG A 6 31.71 32.68 0.12
CA ARG A 6 32.82 32.41 1.04
C ARG A 6 32.75 30.98 1.58
N ALA A 7 33.74 30.24 1.20
CA ALA A 7 34.14 28.95 1.77
C ALA A 7 34.83 29.15 3.11
N CYS A 8 34.73 28.16 3.99
CA CYS A 8 35.72 27.94 5.05
C CYS A 8 35.96 26.44 5.20
N ALA A 9 37.16 26.03 4.79
CA ALA A 9 37.75 24.74 5.06
C ALA A 9 38.71 24.86 6.23
N LEU A 10 38.84 23.82 7.05
CA LEU A 10 40.02 23.50 7.90
C LEU A 10 39.80 22.03 8.36
N THR A 11 40.55 21.16 7.92
CA THR A 11 41.93 20.61 7.98
C THR A 11 42.01 19.37 8.87
N ARG A 12 42.55 18.34 8.23
CA ARG A 12 43.05 17.05 8.75
C ARG A 12 44.18 17.25 9.79
N ALA A 13 44.30 16.30 10.72
CA ALA A 13 45.59 15.75 11.11
C ALA A 13 45.46 14.30 11.56
N ALA A 14 46.08 13.42 10.81
CA ALA A 14 46.46 12.07 11.19
C ALA A 14 47.83 12.12 11.89
N ARG A 15 48.10 11.18 12.81
CA ARG A 15 49.45 10.59 13.00
C ARG A 15 49.36 9.24 13.69
N ASN A 16 49.91 8.27 12.99
CA ASN A 16 50.42 6.98 13.46
C ASN A 16 51.59 7.15 14.45
N ALA A 17 51.77 6.23 15.37
CA ALA A 17 53.07 5.67 15.67
C ALA A 17 52.96 4.30 16.34
N ASP A 18 53.71 3.42 15.76
CA ASP A 18 54.05 2.05 16.13
C ASP A 18 54.97 1.95 17.34
N ASN A 19 54.94 0.84 18.04
CA ASN A 19 56.04 -0.15 18.20
C ASN A 19 56.45 -0.53 19.63
N ARG A 20 56.42 -1.85 19.86
CA ARG A 20 57.37 -2.78 20.50
C ARG A 20 57.68 -2.65 22.01
N GLY A 21 57.33 -3.70 22.73
CA GLY A 21 58.26 -4.76 23.13
C GLY A 21 58.85 -4.61 24.52
N SER A 22 58.64 -5.60 25.31
CA SER A 22 59.65 -6.43 26.00
C SER A 22 59.22 -6.89 27.41
N THR A 23 59.32 -8.14 27.56
CA THR A 23 59.56 -9.04 28.69
C THR A 23 60.24 -8.46 29.94
N GLY A 24 59.78 -8.88 31.13
CA GLY A 24 60.46 -8.72 32.39
C GLY A 24 59.78 -9.43 33.55
N SER A 25 60.20 -10.70 33.78
CA SER A 25 59.94 -11.43 35.01
C SER A 25 60.68 -10.79 36.21
N TYR A 26 59.99 -10.69 37.32
CA TYR A 26 60.65 -10.78 38.64
C TYR A 26 59.72 -11.48 39.64
N ALA A 27 60.16 -12.61 40.10
CA ALA A 27 59.68 -13.33 41.26
C ALA A 27 60.25 -12.70 42.55
N LEU A 28 59.45 -12.56 43.55
CA LEU A 28 59.93 -12.47 44.94
C LEU A 28 58.90 -13.16 45.85
N THR A 29 59.41 -14.16 46.47
CA THR A 29 58.91 -14.96 47.59
C THR A 29 58.78 -14.15 48.87
N THR A 30 57.72 -14.38 49.67
CA THR A 30 57.80 -14.61 51.13
C THR A 30 56.50 -15.16 51.65
N SER A 31 56.58 -16.17 52.46
CA SER A 31 55.57 -16.95 53.17
C SER A 31 55.08 -16.32 54.50
N PRO A 32 54.32 -17.04 55.35
CA PRO A 32 52.91 -16.81 55.58
C PRO A 32 52.59 -16.43 57.04
N LEU A 33 51.44 -15.89 57.28
CA LEU A 33 50.83 -15.92 58.61
C LEU A 33 49.34 -16.30 58.47
N VAL A 34 49.09 -17.49 58.94
CA VAL A 34 47.80 -18.13 59.02
C VAL A 34 47.03 -17.59 60.23
N THR A 35 45.88 -16.95 60.00
CA THR A 35 44.85 -16.85 61.05
C THR A 35 43.58 -17.48 60.52
N LYS A 36 43.23 -18.62 61.08
CA LYS A 36 41.96 -19.31 60.83
C LYS A 36 40.80 -18.51 61.37
N TYR A 37 39.95 -17.97 60.50
CA TYR A 37 38.56 -17.66 60.82
C TYR A 37 37.65 -18.64 60.16
N SER A 38 36.67 -19.17 60.89
CA SER A 38 35.78 -20.22 60.47
C SER A 38 34.85 -19.70 59.36
N GLU A 39 34.76 -20.47 58.27
CA GLU A 39 33.94 -20.15 57.06
C GLU A 39 32.44 -19.98 57.33
N SER A 40 31.91 -20.46 58.48
CA SER A 40 30.50 -20.34 58.83
C SER A 40 30.05 -18.94 59.24
N SER A 41 30.92 -18.10 59.75
CA SER A 41 30.57 -16.73 60.22
C SER A 41 30.56 -15.73 59.06
N MET A 42 31.38 -15.93 58.03
CA MET A 42 31.45 -15.05 56.87
C MET A 42 30.25 -15.24 55.94
N HIS A 43 29.77 -16.48 55.77
CA HIS A 43 28.57 -16.77 54.96
C HIS A 43 27.29 -16.12 55.57
N ALA A 44 27.11 -16.19 56.85
CA ALA A 44 25.97 -15.58 57.53
C ALA A 44 26.00 -14.03 57.48
N PHE A 45 27.21 -13.45 57.55
CA PHE A 45 27.37 -11.99 57.42
C PHE A 45 27.11 -11.51 55.98
N PHE A 46 27.62 -12.23 54.97
CA PHE A 46 27.36 -11.92 53.55
C PHE A 46 25.90 -12.07 53.18
N GLN A 47 25.22 -13.12 53.63
CA GLN A 47 23.77 -13.30 53.38
C GLN A 47 22.92 -12.19 54.03
N ARG A 48 23.23 -11.74 55.22
CA ARG A 48 22.53 -10.63 55.89
C ARG A 48 22.81 -9.28 55.21
N LEU A 49 24.02 -9.08 54.67
CA LEU A 49 24.38 -7.87 53.95
C LEU A 49 23.67 -7.81 52.60
N VAL A 50 23.70 -8.92 51.84
CA VAL A 50 22.98 -9.05 50.55
C VAL A 50 21.47 -8.87 50.73
N LEU A 51 20.89 -9.45 51.76
CA LEU A 51 19.44 -9.30 52.02
C LEU A 51 19.09 -7.86 52.39
N ARG A 52 19.92 -7.14 53.15
CA ARG A 52 19.71 -5.73 53.49
C ARG A 52 19.90 -4.79 52.29
N VAL A 53 20.85 -5.09 51.39
CA VAL A 53 21.02 -4.35 50.13
C VAL A 53 19.86 -4.60 49.18
N LEU A 54 19.37 -5.84 49.04
CA LEU A 54 18.22 -6.17 48.23
C LEU A 54 16.92 -5.55 48.77
N LEU A 55 16.71 -5.55 50.11
CA LEU A 55 15.58 -4.86 50.73
C LEU A 55 15.70 -3.33 50.56
N GLY A 56 16.88 -2.76 50.68
CA GLY A 56 17.12 -1.33 50.44
C GLY A 56 16.88 -0.90 49.01
N CYS A 57 17.32 -1.72 48.02
CA CYS A 57 17.03 -1.50 46.60
C CYS A 57 15.55 -1.68 46.26
N ALA A 58 14.87 -2.66 46.87
CA ALA A 58 13.43 -2.85 46.66
C ALA A 58 12.60 -1.69 47.26
N LEU A 59 13.02 -1.15 48.45
CA LEU A 59 12.36 0.00 49.04
C LEU A 59 12.66 1.30 48.25
N ALA A 60 13.85 1.48 47.75
CA ALA A 60 14.22 2.61 46.87
C ALA A 60 13.51 2.53 45.50
N ALA A 61 13.27 1.32 44.96
CA ALA A 61 12.49 1.10 43.74
C ALA A 61 10.98 1.40 43.96
N LEU A 62 10.45 1.12 45.13
CA LEU A 62 9.07 1.44 45.50
C LEU A 62 8.85 2.95 45.77
N LEU A 63 9.89 3.67 46.22
CA LEU A 63 9.83 5.12 46.43
C LEU A 63 10.11 5.95 45.17
N ASN A 64 10.70 5.35 44.13
CA ASN A 64 10.94 5.94 42.82
C ASN A 64 10.04 5.36 41.72
N ALA A 65 9.01 4.59 42.06
CA ALA A 65 7.97 4.31 41.08
C ALA A 65 7.40 5.66 40.66
N PRO A 66 7.52 6.06 39.37
CA PRO A 66 6.80 7.25 38.94
C PRO A 66 5.34 7.00 39.32
N ALA A 67 4.74 7.90 40.09
CA ALA A 67 3.30 7.93 40.25
C ALA A 67 2.79 7.93 38.80
N ILE A 68 2.17 6.82 38.36
CA ILE A 68 1.36 6.82 37.17
C ILE A 68 0.27 7.83 37.53
N ALA A 69 0.53 9.09 37.17
CA ALA A 69 -0.52 10.06 37.13
C ALA A 69 -1.60 9.39 36.29
N GLN A 70 -2.72 9.03 36.91
CA GLN A 70 -3.93 8.76 36.17
C GLN A 70 -4.14 10.04 35.38
N THR A 71 -3.65 10.05 34.14
CA THR A 71 -4.06 11.02 33.14
C THR A 71 -5.56 10.80 33.01
N THR A 72 -6.34 11.60 33.73
CA THR A 72 -7.75 11.73 33.44
C THR A 72 -7.80 12.00 31.97
N SER A 73 -8.40 11.08 31.21
CA SER A 73 -8.59 11.29 29.77
C SER A 73 -9.17 12.67 29.60
N PRO A 74 -8.57 13.54 28.80
CA PRO A 74 -9.09 14.89 28.62
C PRO A 74 -10.56 14.77 28.24
N THR A 75 -11.41 15.64 28.79
CA THR A 75 -12.83 15.64 28.43
C THR A 75 -12.95 15.76 26.91
N PRO A 76 -13.66 14.85 26.24
CA PRO A 76 -13.71 14.82 24.78
C PRO A 76 -14.25 16.14 24.22
N PHE A 77 -13.69 16.59 23.12
CA PHE A 77 -14.26 17.68 22.33
C PHE A 77 -15.54 17.20 21.65
N ARG A 78 -16.48 18.09 21.42
CA ARG A 78 -17.59 17.82 20.50
C ARG A 78 -17.25 18.46 19.17
N ILE A 79 -17.06 17.61 18.15
CA ILE A 79 -16.66 18.04 16.82
C ILE A 79 -17.76 17.63 15.85
N ALA A 80 -18.35 18.63 15.18
CA ALA A 80 -19.35 18.41 14.15
C ALA A 80 -18.88 19.00 12.82
N TYR A 81 -18.95 18.19 11.78
CA TYR A 81 -18.63 18.57 10.41
C TYR A 81 -19.92 18.80 9.62
N GLN A 82 -19.93 19.80 8.79
CA GLN A 82 -20.93 20.01 7.74
C GLN A 82 -20.23 20.16 6.40
N LEU A 83 -20.61 19.32 5.44
CA LEU A 83 -20.12 19.35 4.06
C LEU A 83 -21.22 19.90 3.15
N THR A 84 -20.89 20.92 2.36
CA THR A 84 -21.82 21.53 1.38
C THR A 84 -21.15 21.72 0.03
N MET A 85 -21.95 21.74 -1.03
CA MET A 85 -21.51 21.84 -2.43
C MET A 85 -22.41 22.83 -3.19
N PRO A 86 -22.41 24.13 -2.82
CA PRO A 86 -23.39 25.10 -3.35
C PRO A 86 -23.18 25.43 -4.84
N ARG A 87 -21.98 25.21 -5.37
CA ARG A 87 -21.62 25.45 -6.77
C ARG A 87 -20.75 24.32 -7.29
N PRO A 88 -21.31 23.14 -7.61
CA PRO A 88 -20.55 21.94 -7.97
C PRO A 88 -19.55 22.15 -9.11
N ALA A 89 -19.91 22.90 -10.14
CA ALA A 89 -19.03 23.22 -11.28
C ALA A 89 -17.77 24.05 -10.91
N SER A 90 -17.65 24.49 -9.64
CA SER A 90 -16.42 25.14 -9.16
C SER A 90 -15.41 24.14 -8.60
N HIS A 91 -15.76 22.87 -8.49
CA HIS A 91 -14.95 21.80 -7.88
C HIS A 91 -14.58 22.08 -6.41
N LEU A 92 -15.35 22.97 -5.71
CA LEU A 92 -15.06 23.38 -4.35
C LEU A 92 -16.07 22.80 -3.37
N PHE A 93 -15.62 21.83 -2.59
CA PHE A 93 -16.29 21.41 -1.37
C PHE A 93 -16.16 22.49 -0.31
N GLN A 94 -17.23 22.75 0.44
CA GLN A 94 -17.20 23.68 1.58
C GLN A 94 -17.40 22.90 2.87
N VAL A 95 -16.47 23.05 3.80
CA VAL A 95 -16.49 22.38 5.09
C VAL A 95 -16.65 23.42 6.19
N ASN A 96 -17.60 23.19 7.10
CA ASN A 96 -17.72 23.87 8.38
C ASN A 96 -17.48 22.88 9.50
N MET A 97 -16.65 23.24 10.47
CA MET A 97 -16.39 22.46 11.68
C MET A 97 -16.85 23.27 12.89
N GLU A 98 -17.78 22.74 13.66
CA GLU A 98 -18.16 23.26 14.97
C GLU A 98 -17.38 22.50 16.03
N ILE A 99 -16.63 23.21 16.86
CA ILE A 99 -15.77 22.62 17.89
C ILE A 99 -16.15 23.21 19.24
N ALA A 100 -16.72 22.39 20.12
CA ALA A 100 -16.99 22.78 21.50
C ALA A 100 -15.85 22.29 22.41
N LEU A 101 -15.30 23.22 23.17
CA LEU A 101 -14.16 23.00 24.08
C LEU A 101 -14.71 22.84 25.50
N PRO A 102 -14.57 21.68 26.16
CA PRO A 102 -15.02 21.49 27.54
C PRO A 102 -14.35 22.42 28.54
N THR A 103 -13.09 22.76 28.26
CA THR A 103 -12.30 23.73 28.99
C THR A 103 -11.65 24.71 28.00
N PRO A 104 -11.61 26.01 28.31
CA PRO A 104 -10.92 26.95 27.45
C PRO A 104 -9.46 26.56 27.29
N THR A 105 -8.99 26.54 26.04
CA THR A 105 -7.58 26.34 25.65
C THR A 105 -7.04 27.62 25.06
N GLU A 106 -5.74 27.82 25.05
CA GLU A 106 -5.11 28.99 24.45
C GLU A 106 -5.23 28.95 22.92
N PHE A 107 -5.11 27.77 22.34
CA PHE A 107 -5.22 27.55 20.91
C PHE A 107 -5.78 26.17 20.59
N VAL A 108 -6.25 26.01 19.36
CA VAL A 108 -6.62 24.73 18.74
C VAL A 108 -5.84 24.58 17.44
N ASP A 109 -5.16 23.45 17.25
CA ASP A 109 -4.46 23.10 16.04
C ASP A 109 -5.35 22.21 15.16
N LEU A 110 -5.59 22.64 13.92
CA LEU A 110 -6.29 21.87 12.92
C LEU A 110 -5.32 21.42 11.83
N GLN A 111 -5.37 20.14 11.51
CA GLN A 111 -4.39 19.54 10.62
C GLN A 111 -5.09 18.79 9.48
N MET A 112 -4.65 19.04 8.24
CA MET A 112 -5.05 18.28 7.07
C MET A 112 -4.14 17.06 6.93
N PRO A 113 -4.69 15.84 6.70
CA PRO A 113 -3.86 14.68 6.39
C PRO A 113 -2.93 14.90 5.21
N LYS A 114 -1.78 14.25 5.19
CA LYS A 114 -0.90 14.19 4.02
C LYS A 114 -1.23 13.02 3.11
N TRP A 115 -1.96 12.02 3.60
CA TRP A 115 -2.31 10.79 2.88
C TRP A 115 -3.62 10.21 3.42
N SER A 116 -4.21 9.29 2.67
CA SER A 116 -5.44 8.57 3.05
C SER A 116 -5.14 7.11 3.35
N PRO A 117 -5.86 6.45 4.29
CA PRO A 117 -5.76 5.01 4.52
C PRO A 117 -5.96 4.21 3.23
N GLY A 118 -5.09 3.20 3.00
CA GLY A 118 -5.03 2.44 1.75
C GLY A 118 -4.00 2.98 0.75
N ARG A 119 -3.38 4.15 1.03
CA ARG A 119 -2.27 4.70 0.22
C ARG A 119 -0.98 4.74 1.02
N TYR A 120 0.12 4.57 0.32
CA TYR A 120 1.45 4.50 0.91
C TYR A 120 2.31 5.72 0.59
N ALA A 121 1.88 6.57 -0.37
CA ALA A 121 2.51 7.82 -0.73
C ALA A 121 1.88 9.02 -0.01
N VAL A 122 2.62 10.13 0.01
CA VAL A 122 2.19 11.41 0.54
C VAL A 122 1.68 12.30 -0.60
N PHE A 123 0.49 12.86 -0.43
CA PHE A 123 -0.17 13.69 -1.46
C PHE A 123 -0.30 15.17 -1.05
N ASP A 124 -0.02 15.51 0.22
CA ASP A 124 -0.04 16.88 0.76
C ASP A 124 -1.38 17.62 0.47
N PHE A 125 -2.49 17.02 0.88
CA PHE A 125 -3.86 17.53 0.59
C PHE A 125 -4.08 18.99 1.02
N ALA A 126 -3.30 19.48 1.98
CA ALA A 126 -3.34 20.87 2.42
C ALA A 126 -3.16 21.91 1.30
N LYS A 127 -2.55 21.51 0.16
CA LYS A 127 -2.41 22.37 -1.04
C LYS A 127 -3.74 22.75 -1.67
N ASN A 128 -4.78 21.92 -1.47
CA ASN A 128 -6.12 22.12 -2.04
C ASN A 128 -7.03 22.96 -1.14
N VAL A 129 -6.58 23.32 0.07
CA VAL A 129 -7.34 24.11 1.04
C VAL A 129 -7.33 25.59 0.69
N GLN A 130 -8.52 26.20 0.67
CA GLN A 130 -8.74 27.60 0.34
C GLN A 130 -9.63 28.27 1.40
N GLU A 131 -9.51 29.59 1.55
CA GLU A 131 -10.38 30.44 2.34
C GLU A 131 -10.58 29.97 3.80
N PHE A 132 -9.50 29.52 4.46
CA PHE A 132 -9.57 29.08 5.85
C PHE A 132 -9.87 30.24 6.79
N ARG A 133 -10.93 30.10 7.60
CA ARG A 133 -11.40 31.11 8.56
C ARG A 133 -11.78 30.43 9.87
N ALA A 134 -11.67 31.17 10.97
CA ALA A 134 -12.14 30.74 12.27
C ALA A 134 -12.82 31.89 12.98
N VAL A 135 -13.94 31.63 13.63
CA VAL A 135 -14.71 32.62 14.43
C VAL A 135 -15.04 32.02 15.81
N SER A 136 -15.24 32.89 16.81
CA SER A 136 -15.67 32.48 18.14
C SER A 136 -17.15 32.07 18.12
N GLY A 137 -17.51 31.05 18.90
CA GLY A 137 -18.88 30.55 18.99
C GLY A 137 -19.28 29.63 17.84
N ILE A 138 -20.51 29.11 17.92
CA ILE A 138 -21.14 28.31 16.87
C ILE A 138 -21.81 29.22 15.89
N CYS A 139 -21.46 29.11 14.62
CA CYS A 139 -21.98 29.93 13.54
C CYS A 139 -22.54 29.05 12.43
N LEU A 140 -23.83 29.07 12.24
CA LEU A 140 -24.49 28.31 11.19
C LEU A 140 -24.20 28.92 9.80
N PRO A 141 -24.02 28.11 8.74
CA PRO A 141 -23.73 28.60 7.38
C PRO A 141 -24.77 29.56 6.79
N THR A 142 -25.98 29.52 7.33
CA THR A 142 -27.12 30.37 6.92
C THR A 142 -27.17 31.71 7.64
N GLN A 143 -26.28 31.96 8.62
CA GLN A 143 -26.22 33.21 9.37
C GLN A 143 -25.05 34.06 8.88
N ASP A 144 -25.28 35.36 8.78
CA ASP A 144 -24.18 36.30 8.56
C ASP A 144 -23.35 36.37 9.84
N CYS A 145 -22.24 35.60 9.84
CA CYS A 145 -21.33 35.54 10.97
C CYS A 145 -20.44 36.78 10.99
N SER A 146 -21.05 37.92 11.40
CA SER A 146 -20.38 39.20 11.52
C SER A 146 -19.37 39.26 12.69
N GLN A 147 -19.12 38.17 13.37
CA GLN A 147 -18.12 38.09 14.44
C GLN A 147 -16.70 38.29 13.88
N PRO A 148 -15.85 39.06 14.59
CA PRO A 148 -14.45 39.20 14.20
C PRO A 148 -13.76 37.84 14.18
N GLY A 149 -12.93 37.60 13.14
CA GLY A 149 -12.17 36.38 12.98
C GLY A 149 -11.20 36.17 14.15
N LEU A 150 -11.01 34.92 14.54
CA LEU A 150 -9.95 34.53 15.47
C LEU A 150 -8.58 34.57 14.74
N PRO A 151 -7.51 34.95 15.44
CA PRO A 151 -6.17 34.91 14.85
C PRO A 151 -5.76 33.48 14.43
N ILE A 152 -5.22 33.38 13.22
CA ILE A 152 -4.78 32.12 12.62
C ILE A 152 -3.30 32.23 12.29
N THR A 153 -2.54 31.21 12.61
CA THR A 153 -1.13 31.05 12.25
C THR A 153 -0.91 29.72 11.56
N ARG A 154 -0.22 29.72 10.42
CA ARG A 154 0.24 28.49 9.77
C ARG A 154 1.47 27.99 10.53
N ILE A 155 1.40 26.77 11.11
CA ILE A 155 2.49 26.19 11.90
C ILE A 155 3.47 25.46 10.98
N ASP A 156 2.94 24.72 10.04
CA ASP A 156 3.68 23.97 9.04
C ASP A 156 2.87 23.85 7.74
N ASP A 157 3.28 23.00 6.83
CA ASP A 157 2.64 22.82 5.52
C ASP A 157 1.24 22.19 5.58
N GLN A 158 0.80 21.65 6.73
CA GLN A 158 -0.50 20.99 6.87
C GLN A 158 -1.32 21.46 8.10
N THR A 159 -0.77 22.35 8.97
CA THR A 159 -1.37 22.69 10.26
C THR A 159 -1.69 24.18 10.40
N TRP A 160 -2.92 24.50 10.81
CA TRP A 160 -3.42 25.82 11.15
C TRP A 160 -3.69 25.91 12.64
N ARG A 161 -3.02 26.83 13.32
CA ARG A 161 -3.24 27.16 14.72
C ARG A 161 -4.25 28.31 14.81
N VAL A 162 -5.32 28.08 15.55
CA VAL A 162 -6.35 29.09 15.85
C VAL A 162 -6.21 29.51 17.32
N ALA A 163 -5.93 30.80 17.58
CA ALA A 163 -5.91 31.33 18.94
C ALA A 163 -7.36 31.52 19.42
N THR A 164 -7.76 30.83 20.47
CA THR A 164 -9.17 30.77 20.93
C THR A 164 -9.61 32.02 21.66
N ARG A 165 -8.68 32.78 22.23
CA ARG A 165 -8.97 33.98 23.07
C ARG A 165 -9.95 33.68 24.22
N GLY A 166 -9.90 32.47 24.78
CA GLY A 166 -10.73 32.05 25.91
C GLY A 166 -12.17 31.68 25.56
N THR A 167 -12.51 31.55 24.26
CA THR A 167 -13.82 31.00 23.90
C THR A 167 -13.91 29.51 24.24
N ASN A 168 -15.11 29.05 24.58
CA ASN A 168 -15.41 27.63 24.81
C ASN A 168 -15.97 26.92 23.58
N SER A 169 -16.12 27.63 22.47
CA SER A 169 -16.51 27.06 21.18
C SER A 169 -16.00 27.91 20.03
N LEU A 170 -15.75 27.28 18.89
CA LEU A 170 -15.38 27.98 17.66
C LEU A 170 -15.96 27.27 16.44
N THR A 171 -16.16 28.04 15.39
CA THR A 171 -16.48 27.52 14.06
C THR A 171 -15.32 27.80 13.12
N VAL A 172 -14.87 26.76 12.46
CA VAL A 172 -13.85 26.81 11.41
C VAL A 172 -14.52 26.52 10.07
N SER A 173 -14.23 27.32 9.06
CA SER A 173 -14.70 27.11 7.69
C SER A 173 -13.55 27.16 6.71
N TYR A 174 -13.59 26.29 5.70
CA TYR A 174 -12.63 26.25 4.60
C TYR A 174 -13.26 25.61 3.38
N LYS A 175 -12.59 25.75 2.24
CA LYS A 175 -12.94 25.07 0.99
C LYS A 175 -11.82 24.14 0.59
N VAL A 176 -12.18 23.04 -0.09
CA VAL A 176 -11.24 22.09 -0.67
C VAL A 176 -11.56 21.95 -2.16
N PHE A 177 -10.54 22.11 -3.00
CA PHE A 177 -10.65 21.84 -4.42
C PHE A 177 -10.49 20.35 -4.67
N GLY A 178 -11.44 19.74 -5.38
CA GLY A 178 -11.43 18.32 -5.74
C GLY A 178 -11.91 18.13 -7.18
N ASP A 179 -11.02 17.67 -8.05
CA ASP A 179 -11.30 17.39 -9.47
C ASP A 179 -10.50 16.17 -9.97
N ASP A 180 -10.40 15.16 -9.13
CA ASP A 180 -9.71 13.89 -9.46
C ASP A 180 -10.52 12.72 -8.91
N LEU A 181 -11.15 11.95 -9.82
CA LEU A 181 -11.91 10.75 -9.46
C LEU A 181 -10.93 9.58 -9.24
N SER A 182 -10.69 9.24 -8.00
CA SER A 182 -9.83 8.12 -7.62
C SER A 182 -10.15 7.62 -6.21
N GLY A 183 -9.61 6.49 -5.82
CA GLY A 183 -9.66 6.00 -4.44
C GLY A 183 -8.88 6.87 -3.44
N THR A 184 -8.12 7.86 -3.91
CA THR A 184 -7.26 8.73 -3.09
C THR A 184 -7.83 10.12 -2.88
N PHE A 185 -8.33 10.72 -3.97
CA PHE A 185 -8.72 12.11 -4.05
C PHE A 185 -10.24 12.29 -3.99
N ALA A 186 -10.68 13.48 -4.28
CA ALA A 186 -12.08 13.86 -4.36
C ALA A 186 -12.38 14.49 -5.71
N GLN A 187 -13.56 14.22 -6.24
CA GLN A 187 -14.10 14.91 -7.40
C GLN A 187 -15.46 15.52 -7.09
N LEU A 188 -15.65 16.78 -7.51
CA LEU A 188 -16.92 17.46 -7.50
C LEU A 188 -17.12 18.14 -8.84
N ASP A 189 -18.16 17.77 -9.57
CA ASP A 189 -18.56 18.46 -10.78
C ASP A 189 -20.10 18.67 -10.84
N ALA A 190 -20.63 19.10 -11.97
CA ALA A 190 -22.06 19.33 -12.12
C ALA A 190 -22.91 18.04 -12.12
N ARG A 191 -22.29 16.85 -12.18
CA ARG A 191 -22.94 15.55 -12.28
C ARG A 191 -22.95 14.79 -10.97
N HIS A 192 -21.82 14.85 -10.21
CA HIS A 192 -21.65 14.10 -8.98
C HIS A 192 -20.59 14.72 -8.05
N ALA A 193 -20.53 14.19 -6.83
CA ALA A 193 -19.39 14.31 -5.93
C ALA A 193 -19.00 12.94 -5.42
N ASN A 194 -17.72 12.67 -5.45
CA ASN A 194 -17.10 11.49 -4.84
C ASN A 194 -15.93 11.96 -3.98
N TYR A 195 -15.78 11.44 -2.78
CA TYR A 195 -14.63 11.81 -1.96
C TYR A 195 -14.11 10.68 -1.07
N ASN A 196 -12.79 10.70 -0.89
CA ASN A 196 -12.10 10.08 0.22
C ASN A 196 -11.89 11.13 1.32
N GLY A 197 -12.29 10.80 2.57
CA GLY A 197 -12.35 11.77 3.66
C GLY A 197 -11.02 12.41 4.03
N GLY A 198 -9.89 11.75 3.74
CA GLY A 198 -8.55 12.27 4.02
C GLY A 198 -8.20 13.56 3.29
N GLU A 199 -8.73 13.78 2.08
CA GLU A 199 -8.53 15.03 1.35
C GLU A 199 -9.46 16.14 1.84
N ILE A 200 -10.64 15.81 2.38
CA ILE A 200 -11.70 16.79 2.64
C ILE A 200 -11.66 17.32 4.08
N PHE A 201 -11.43 16.44 5.06
CA PHE A 201 -11.66 16.79 6.46
C PHE A 201 -10.35 16.96 7.24
N MET A 202 -10.16 18.15 7.83
CA MET A 202 -9.14 18.38 8.84
C MET A 202 -9.53 17.71 10.16
N TYR A 203 -8.56 17.38 10.99
CA TYR A 203 -8.79 16.94 12.36
C TYR A 203 -8.21 17.92 13.38
N VAL A 204 -8.74 17.87 14.59
CA VAL A 204 -8.18 18.60 15.75
C VAL A 204 -7.05 17.75 16.33
N VAL A 205 -5.84 18.30 16.37
CA VAL A 205 -4.65 17.61 16.87
C VAL A 205 -4.87 17.22 18.34
N GLY A 206 -4.60 15.94 18.65
CA GLY A 206 -4.85 15.37 19.97
C GLY A 206 -6.28 14.87 20.20
N HIS A 207 -7.24 15.13 19.29
CA HIS A 207 -8.65 14.81 19.42
C HIS A 207 -9.21 13.89 18.35
N LYS A 208 -8.36 13.16 17.63
CA LYS A 208 -8.82 12.11 16.69
C LYS A 208 -9.66 11.01 17.35
N PRO A 209 -9.41 10.60 18.61
CA PRO A 209 -10.24 9.60 19.30
C PRO A 209 -11.65 10.05 19.62
N ASP A 210 -11.93 11.35 19.64
CA ASP A 210 -13.21 11.87 20.05
C ASP A 210 -14.32 11.54 19.03
N PRO A 211 -15.55 11.27 19.46
CA PRO A 211 -16.67 11.05 18.55
C PRO A 211 -16.95 12.29 17.70
N VAL A 212 -17.26 12.07 16.43
CA VAL A 212 -17.55 13.13 15.48
C VAL A 212 -18.89 12.92 14.79
N THR A 213 -19.56 14.01 14.41
CA THR A 213 -20.75 13.96 13.54
C THR A 213 -20.41 14.57 12.18
N LEU A 214 -21.01 14.04 11.13
CA LEU A 214 -20.90 14.56 9.77
C LEU A 214 -22.29 14.73 9.18
N LYS A 215 -22.63 15.97 8.84
CA LYS A 215 -23.80 16.31 8.06
C LYS A 215 -23.39 16.65 6.62
N ILE A 216 -24.09 16.11 5.64
CA ILE A 216 -23.86 16.39 4.22
C ILE A 216 -25.12 17.04 3.65
N ASP A 217 -24.97 18.24 3.11
CA ASP A 217 -26.04 18.97 2.41
C ASP A 217 -25.68 19.02 0.90
N PRO A 218 -26.11 18.04 0.12
CA PRO A 218 -25.81 17.95 -1.31
C PRO A 218 -26.69 18.88 -2.12
N PRO A 219 -26.39 19.10 -3.42
CA PRO A 219 -27.29 19.75 -4.35
C PRO A 219 -28.68 19.07 -4.38
N ALA A 220 -29.68 19.81 -4.84
CA ALA A 220 -31.04 19.29 -4.93
C ALA A 220 -31.09 18.00 -5.78
N ASN A 221 -31.84 17.01 -5.33
CA ASN A 221 -32.04 15.71 -5.95
C ASN A 221 -30.80 14.77 -5.94
N TRP A 222 -29.66 15.17 -5.41
CA TRP A 222 -28.54 14.26 -5.24
C TRP A 222 -28.74 13.39 -3.98
N ARG A 223 -28.46 12.12 -4.12
CA ARG A 223 -28.55 11.11 -3.06
C ARG A 223 -27.14 10.75 -2.57
N ILE A 224 -27.05 10.37 -1.32
CA ILE A 224 -25.76 10.07 -0.65
C ILE A 224 -25.73 8.58 -0.37
N VAL A 225 -24.59 7.94 -0.66
CA VAL A 225 -24.30 6.57 -0.26
C VAL A 225 -22.85 6.41 0.17
N ASN A 226 -22.63 5.60 1.22
CA ASN A 226 -21.32 5.22 1.73
C ASN A 226 -21.39 3.87 2.45
N GLY A 227 -20.24 3.37 2.93
CA GLY A 227 -20.12 2.09 3.63
C GLY A 227 -20.68 2.07 5.07
N ARG A 228 -21.40 3.10 5.52
CA ARG A 228 -21.94 3.19 6.88
C ARG A 228 -23.45 3.26 6.87
N THR A 229 -24.07 2.30 7.54
CA THR A 229 -25.54 2.25 7.68
C THR A 229 -26.06 3.05 8.89
N SER A 230 -25.20 3.36 9.86
CA SER A 230 -25.57 4.08 11.08
C SER A 230 -25.80 5.56 10.79
N ARG A 231 -27.06 5.97 10.71
CA ARG A 231 -27.49 7.36 10.51
C ARG A 231 -28.28 7.84 11.71
N THR A 232 -28.00 9.06 12.16
CA THR A 232 -28.83 9.76 13.13
C THR A 232 -29.97 10.55 12.48
N GLY A 233 -29.90 10.74 11.14
CA GLY A 233 -30.89 11.38 10.29
C GLY A 233 -30.68 11.02 8.81
N GLN A 234 -31.47 11.58 7.89
CA GLN A 234 -31.39 11.26 6.46
C GLN A 234 -30.07 11.68 5.81
N ARG A 235 -29.34 12.64 6.39
CA ARG A 235 -28.11 13.24 5.82
C ARG A 235 -27.03 13.42 6.88
N GLU A 236 -27.12 12.71 8.00
CA GLU A 236 -26.24 12.87 9.14
C GLU A 236 -25.76 11.51 9.63
N TRP A 237 -24.47 11.40 9.91
CA TRP A 237 -23.79 10.22 10.43
C TRP A 237 -23.06 10.58 11.71
N GLN A 238 -23.04 9.64 12.64
CA GLN A 238 -22.20 9.68 13.81
C GLN A 238 -21.09 8.63 13.67
N PHE A 239 -19.86 9.07 13.91
CA PHE A 239 -18.68 8.20 13.88
C PHE A 239 -18.04 8.13 15.27
N PRO A 240 -17.49 6.97 15.66
CA PRO A 240 -16.85 6.82 16.96
C PRO A 240 -15.58 7.67 17.10
N ASN A 241 -14.96 8.06 15.99
CA ASN A 241 -13.75 8.85 15.95
C ASN A 241 -13.48 9.35 14.53
N TYR A 242 -12.46 10.23 14.39
CA TYR A 242 -12.06 10.80 13.12
C TYR A 242 -11.54 9.74 12.13
N ASP A 243 -10.74 8.78 12.59
CA ASP A 243 -10.09 7.79 11.70
C ASP A 243 -11.14 6.93 10.96
N ILE A 244 -12.22 6.55 11.65
CA ILE A 244 -13.34 5.83 11.01
C ILE A 244 -14.15 6.72 10.08
N MET A 245 -14.25 8.01 10.36
CA MET A 245 -14.95 8.94 9.47
C MET A 245 -14.23 9.05 8.12
N ILE A 246 -12.92 9.25 8.12
CA ILE A 246 -12.18 9.41 6.86
C ILE A 246 -11.98 8.10 6.09
N ASP A 247 -12.07 6.94 6.77
CA ASP A 247 -12.08 5.61 6.13
C ASP A 247 -13.49 5.24 5.59
N THR A 248 -14.31 6.24 5.29
CA THR A 248 -15.68 6.06 4.79
C THR A 248 -15.88 6.90 3.52
N PRO A 249 -15.45 6.37 2.36
CA PRO A 249 -15.67 7.04 1.08
C PRO A 249 -17.15 7.22 0.81
N THR A 250 -17.50 8.29 0.12
CA THR A 250 -18.90 8.68 -0.11
C THR A 250 -19.13 9.09 -1.54
N GLU A 251 -20.13 8.47 -2.18
CA GLU A 251 -20.65 8.86 -3.49
C GLU A 251 -21.94 9.69 -3.31
N ILE A 252 -22.06 10.78 -4.05
CA ILE A 252 -23.18 11.72 -3.99
C ILE A 252 -23.59 12.10 -5.42
N ALA A 253 -24.67 11.53 -5.91
CA ALA A 253 -25.15 11.75 -7.26
C ALA A 253 -26.66 11.53 -7.37
N PRO A 254 -27.34 12.03 -8.41
CA PRO A 254 -28.76 11.79 -8.59
C PRO A 254 -29.08 10.36 -9.06
N ASP A 255 -28.17 9.66 -9.72
CA ASP A 255 -28.45 8.53 -10.61
C ASP A 255 -27.68 7.25 -10.30
N TRP A 256 -26.86 7.20 -9.23
CA TRP A 256 -26.33 5.89 -8.80
C TRP A 256 -27.45 4.93 -8.41
N THR A 257 -27.23 3.65 -8.56
CA THR A 257 -28.18 2.60 -8.22
C THR A 257 -27.56 1.57 -7.30
N GLN A 258 -28.40 0.83 -6.56
CA GLN A 258 -27.96 -0.16 -5.59
C GLN A 258 -28.69 -1.47 -5.81
N ASN A 259 -27.95 -2.57 -5.74
CA ASN A 259 -28.46 -3.93 -5.68
C ASN A 259 -27.89 -4.62 -4.44
N ASP A 260 -28.70 -5.43 -3.78
CA ASP A 260 -28.35 -6.05 -2.51
C ASP A 260 -28.34 -7.57 -2.61
N PHE A 261 -27.47 -8.21 -1.85
CA PHE A 261 -27.47 -9.64 -1.60
C PHE A 261 -27.00 -9.94 -0.17
N SER A 262 -27.15 -11.20 0.28
CA SER A 262 -26.70 -11.61 1.62
C SER A 262 -25.90 -12.91 1.54
N VAL A 263 -24.82 -12.98 2.32
CA VAL A 263 -23.99 -14.17 2.49
C VAL A 263 -23.70 -14.33 3.97
N ASP A 264 -23.93 -15.52 4.52
CA ASP A 264 -23.67 -15.88 5.92
C ASP A 264 -24.25 -14.89 6.95
N GLY A 265 -25.46 -14.37 6.66
CA GLY A 265 -26.17 -13.41 7.51
C GLY A 265 -25.61 -11.98 7.48
N LYS A 266 -24.68 -11.67 6.57
CA LYS A 266 -24.17 -10.32 6.32
C LYS A 266 -24.78 -9.75 5.05
N ASN A 267 -25.02 -8.43 5.04
CA ASN A 267 -25.61 -7.73 3.92
C ASN A 267 -24.56 -7.07 3.05
N TYR A 268 -24.69 -7.20 1.74
CA TYR A 268 -23.77 -6.61 0.78
C TYR A 268 -24.56 -5.71 -0.19
N HIS A 269 -24.04 -4.51 -0.37
CA HIS A 269 -24.63 -3.49 -1.24
C HIS A 269 -23.70 -3.25 -2.42
N VAL A 270 -24.16 -3.50 -3.64
CA VAL A 270 -23.44 -3.16 -4.87
C VAL A 270 -24.04 -1.88 -5.41
N VAL A 271 -23.31 -0.79 -5.20
CA VAL A 271 -23.66 0.55 -5.68
C VAL A 271 -22.90 0.79 -6.97
N VAL A 272 -23.60 1.13 -8.03
CA VAL A 272 -22.99 1.43 -9.32
C VAL A 272 -23.38 2.82 -9.77
N HIS A 273 -22.39 3.65 -10.06
CA HIS A 273 -22.51 4.91 -10.75
C HIS A 273 -21.80 4.79 -12.10
N SER A 274 -22.53 4.93 -13.20
CA SER A 274 -22.00 4.65 -14.54
C SER A 274 -22.32 5.77 -15.51
N PHE A 275 -21.32 6.24 -16.23
CA PHE A 275 -21.48 7.21 -17.32
C PHE A 275 -21.47 6.56 -18.70
N GLY A 276 -21.37 5.24 -18.80
CA GLY A 276 -21.30 4.50 -20.05
C GLY A 276 -22.43 3.51 -20.27
N ASP A 277 -22.37 2.81 -21.39
CA ASP A 277 -23.29 1.70 -21.68
C ASP A 277 -22.98 0.51 -20.77
N GLU A 278 -24.00 -0.04 -20.15
CA GLU A 278 -23.86 -1.22 -19.29
C GLU A 278 -24.14 -2.54 -20.01
N GLY A 279 -24.68 -2.50 -21.24
CA GLY A 279 -25.01 -3.69 -22.02
C GLY A 279 -25.92 -4.68 -21.31
N GLY A 280 -26.67 -4.23 -20.29
CA GLY A 280 -27.51 -5.11 -19.45
C GLY A 280 -26.72 -6.04 -18.54
N LYS A 281 -25.40 -5.81 -18.31
CA LYS A 281 -24.53 -6.70 -17.54
C LYS A 281 -24.62 -6.54 -16.04
N ARG A 282 -25.27 -5.50 -15.53
CA ARG A 282 -25.36 -5.26 -14.07
C ARG A 282 -25.88 -6.46 -13.26
N PRO A 283 -26.93 -7.19 -13.64
CA PRO A 283 -27.35 -8.36 -12.88
C PRO A 283 -26.31 -9.48 -12.86
N ALA A 284 -25.50 -9.60 -13.92
CA ALA A 284 -24.39 -10.54 -13.95
C ALA A 284 -23.27 -10.09 -12.99
N LEU A 285 -22.90 -8.82 -13.02
CA LEU A 285 -21.90 -8.24 -12.11
C LEU A 285 -22.25 -8.51 -10.64
N VAL A 286 -23.50 -8.25 -10.25
CA VAL A 286 -23.95 -8.50 -8.86
C VAL A 286 -23.83 -9.97 -8.47
N ARG A 287 -24.24 -10.89 -9.35
CA ARG A 287 -24.11 -12.35 -9.11
C ARG A 287 -22.64 -12.79 -9.02
N ASP A 288 -21.79 -12.22 -9.85
CA ASP A 288 -20.37 -12.60 -9.88
C ASP A 288 -19.63 -12.02 -8.65
N ILE A 289 -19.98 -10.81 -8.19
CA ILE A 289 -19.52 -10.27 -6.90
C ILE A 289 -19.97 -11.18 -5.73
N GLU A 290 -21.23 -11.64 -5.73
CA GLU A 290 -21.70 -12.59 -4.70
C GLU A 290 -20.86 -13.87 -4.70
N ARG A 291 -20.46 -14.40 -5.87
CA ARG A 291 -19.59 -15.60 -5.97
C ARG A 291 -18.19 -15.33 -5.40
N ILE A 292 -17.60 -14.15 -5.64
CA ILE A 292 -16.33 -13.73 -5.06
C ILE A 292 -16.46 -13.69 -3.53
N VAL A 293 -17.47 -13.00 -3.01
CA VAL A 293 -17.73 -12.90 -1.56
C VAL A 293 -17.84 -14.29 -0.92
N ARG A 294 -18.58 -15.22 -1.55
CA ARG A 294 -18.69 -16.60 -1.05
C ARG A 294 -17.36 -17.35 -1.06
N ALA A 295 -16.54 -17.19 -2.09
CA ALA A 295 -15.24 -17.86 -2.19
C ALA A 295 -14.28 -17.37 -1.12
N GLU A 296 -14.20 -16.07 -0.87
CA GLU A 296 -13.31 -15.49 0.12
C GLU A 296 -13.80 -15.75 1.55
N THR A 297 -15.11 -15.63 1.81
CA THR A 297 -15.70 -15.97 3.10
C THR A 297 -15.49 -17.45 3.44
N ALA A 298 -15.53 -18.34 2.45
CA ALA A 298 -15.24 -19.77 2.66
C ALA A 298 -13.79 -20.02 3.12
N MET A 299 -12.85 -19.17 2.71
CA MET A 299 -11.46 -19.24 3.19
C MET A 299 -11.29 -18.67 4.59
N TRP A 300 -11.84 -17.48 4.85
CA TRP A 300 -11.54 -16.69 6.05
C TRP A 300 -12.55 -16.88 7.20
N GLY A 301 -13.78 -17.27 6.89
CA GLY A 301 -14.93 -17.17 7.78
C GLY A 301 -15.70 -15.85 7.60
N ALA A 302 -16.85 -15.76 8.24
CA ALA A 302 -17.70 -14.57 8.16
C ALA A 302 -16.98 -13.32 8.73
N PRO A 303 -17.01 -12.18 8.01
CA PRO A 303 -16.39 -10.95 8.47
C PRO A 303 -17.17 -10.33 9.66
N GLU A 304 -16.51 -9.44 10.39
CA GLU A 304 -17.06 -8.85 11.63
C GLU A 304 -18.00 -7.65 11.41
N PHE A 305 -18.29 -7.26 10.19
CA PHE A 305 -19.28 -6.22 9.88
C PHE A 305 -20.68 -6.80 9.70
N ASP A 306 -21.72 -5.98 9.83
CA ASP A 306 -23.10 -6.37 9.53
C ASP A 306 -23.47 -6.10 8.09
N SER A 307 -22.83 -5.10 7.47
CA SER A 307 -22.99 -4.78 6.06
C SER A 307 -21.68 -4.30 5.44
N TYR A 308 -21.55 -4.49 4.12
CA TYR A 308 -20.43 -4.05 3.30
C TYR A 308 -20.93 -3.43 1.99
N THR A 309 -20.28 -2.36 1.53
CA THR A 309 -20.69 -1.64 0.32
C THR A 309 -19.58 -1.63 -0.72
N PHE A 310 -19.86 -2.15 -1.91
CA PHE A 310 -19.04 -1.97 -3.09
C PHE A 310 -19.49 -0.68 -3.79
N LEU A 311 -18.65 0.34 -3.83
CA LEU A 311 -18.88 1.58 -4.56
C LEU A 311 -18.14 1.48 -5.89
N ILE A 312 -18.86 1.19 -6.97
CA ILE A 312 -18.27 0.96 -8.29
C ILE A 312 -18.64 2.11 -9.21
N HIS A 313 -17.63 2.75 -9.78
CA HIS A 313 -17.75 3.87 -10.68
C HIS A 313 -17.15 3.54 -12.05
N PHE A 314 -17.96 3.65 -13.11
CA PHE A 314 -17.51 3.50 -14.50
C PHE A 314 -17.36 4.88 -15.12
N ALA A 315 -16.13 5.32 -15.32
CA ALA A 315 -15.77 6.63 -15.86
C ALA A 315 -15.26 6.50 -17.30
N ALA A 316 -15.91 7.17 -18.25
CA ALA A 316 -15.54 7.06 -19.66
C ALA A 316 -14.22 7.76 -20.04
N ASP A 317 -13.79 8.72 -19.24
CA ASP A 317 -12.66 9.62 -19.48
C ASP A 317 -11.48 9.38 -18.52
N ASP A 318 -11.59 8.45 -17.58
CA ASP A 318 -10.46 8.09 -16.71
C ASP A 318 -9.44 7.23 -17.46
N ARG A 319 -8.16 7.49 -17.22
CA ARG A 319 -7.06 6.84 -17.93
C ARG A 319 -6.55 5.57 -17.24
N SER A 320 -6.89 5.35 -15.99
CA SER A 320 -6.44 4.18 -15.23
C SER A 320 -7.48 3.74 -14.23
N GLY A 321 -7.69 2.43 -14.12
CA GLY A 321 -8.47 1.85 -13.04
C GLY A 321 -7.85 2.11 -11.68
N ASP A 322 -8.67 2.12 -10.64
CA ASP A 322 -8.25 2.29 -9.24
C ASP A 322 -9.14 1.45 -8.32
N GLY A 323 -8.54 0.89 -7.27
CA GLY A 323 -9.22 0.25 -6.16
C GLY A 323 -8.75 0.85 -4.84
N MET A 324 -9.63 0.81 -3.83
CA MET A 324 -9.30 1.23 -2.49
C MET A 324 -10.15 0.48 -1.48
N GLU A 325 -9.46 -0.16 -0.58
CA GLU A 325 -10.05 -0.93 0.51
C GLU A 325 -10.38 -0.04 1.72
N HIS A 326 -11.55 -0.28 2.31
CA HIS A 326 -12.00 0.36 3.54
C HIS A 326 -12.56 -0.67 4.53
N LEU A 327 -12.76 -0.28 5.77
CA LEU A 327 -13.17 -1.22 6.83
C LEU A 327 -14.52 -1.90 6.55
N THR A 328 -15.47 -1.18 5.94
CA THR A 328 -16.84 -1.65 5.65
C THR A 328 -17.29 -1.34 4.22
N SER A 329 -16.37 -0.97 3.35
CA SER A 329 -16.65 -0.70 1.93
C SER A 329 -15.38 -0.86 1.10
N THR A 330 -15.56 -0.89 -0.21
CA THR A 330 -14.48 -0.64 -1.17
C THR A 330 -14.96 0.33 -2.23
N GLN A 331 -14.02 1.12 -2.74
CA GLN A 331 -14.22 1.97 -3.89
C GLN A 331 -13.49 1.37 -5.09
N VAL A 332 -14.20 1.19 -6.20
CA VAL A 332 -13.65 0.67 -7.44
C VAL A 332 -13.97 1.67 -8.55
N ILE A 333 -12.94 2.17 -9.22
CA ILE A 333 -13.08 3.09 -10.35
C ILE A 333 -12.50 2.40 -11.57
N GLN A 334 -13.34 2.27 -12.62
CA GLN A 334 -12.95 1.62 -13.87
C GLN A 334 -13.05 2.59 -15.03
N PRO A 335 -12.00 2.71 -15.85
CA PRO A 335 -12.08 3.40 -17.12
C PRO A 335 -12.89 2.55 -18.09
N GLY A 336 -13.78 3.16 -18.85
CA GLY A 336 -14.60 2.46 -19.83
C GLY A 336 -15.97 2.07 -19.33
N ALA A 337 -16.68 1.32 -20.14
CA ALA A 337 -18.08 0.96 -19.92
C ALA A 337 -18.23 -0.48 -19.43
N LEU A 338 -19.19 -0.74 -18.56
CA LEU A 338 -19.51 -2.10 -18.08
C LEU A 338 -19.86 -3.08 -19.22
N ALA A 339 -20.34 -2.55 -20.35
CA ALA A 339 -20.61 -3.34 -21.54
C ALA A 339 -19.36 -4.02 -22.14
N ASP A 340 -18.19 -3.40 -21.97
CA ASP A 340 -16.94 -3.90 -22.52
C ASP A 340 -16.45 -5.13 -21.76
N PRO A 341 -16.14 -6.24 -22.47
CA PRO A 341 -15.67 -7.46 -21.81
C PRO A 341 -14.40 -7.27 -20.98
N GLY A 342 -13.45 -6.46 -21.45
CA GLY A 342 -12.23 -6.13 -20.73
C GLY A 342 -12.52 -5.38 -19.42
N THR A 343 -13.28 -4.29 -19.50
CA THR A 343 -13.70 -3.51 -18.33
C THR A 343 -14.46 -4.36 -17.31
N TYR A 344 -15.32 -5.29 -17.79
CA TYR A 344 -16.03 -6.22 -16.91
C TYR A 344 -15.08 -7.15 -16.16
N GLU A 345 -14.11 -7.75 -16.86
CA GLU A 345 -13.12 -8.63 -16.24
C GLU A 345 -12.23 -7.87 -15.25
N ASP A 346 -11.72 -6.71 -15.64
CA ASP A 346 -10.88 -5.85 -14.78
C ASP A 346 -11.66 -5.40 -13.53
N THR A 347 -12.98 -5.18 -13.64
CA THR A 347 -13.83 -4.88 -12.48
C THR A 347 -13.89 -6.06 -11.51
N LEU A 348 -14.04 -7.29 -11.98
CA LEU A 348 -14.07 -8.48 -11.13
C LEU A 348 -12.71 -8.74 -10.49
N ASP A 349 -11.61 -8.49 -11.20
CA ASP A 349 -10.25 -8.58 -10.67
C ASP A 349 -10.03 -7.59 -9.53
N THR A 350 -10.40 -6.33 -9.76
CA THR A 350 -10.30 -5.28 -8.73
C THR A 350 -11.19 -5.60 -7.53
N VAL A 351 -12.44 -6.02 -7.76
CA VAL A 351 -13.35 -6.40 -6.66
C VAL A 351 -12.80 -7.56 -5.83
N ALA A 352 -12.23 -8.59 -6.46
CA ALA A 352 -11.65 -9.72 -5.74
C ALA A 352 -10.39 -9.32 -4.94
N HIS A 353 -9.58 -8.42 -5.47
CA HIS A 353 -8.43 -7.85 -4.74
C HIS A 353 -8.92 -7.02 -3.53
N GLU A 354 -9.80 -6.06 -3.77
CA GLU A 354 -10.26 -5.11 -2.75
C GLU A 354 -11.09 -5.78 -1.64
N PHE A 355 -11.89 -6.77 -1.98
CA PHE A 355 -12.66 -7.49 -0.96
C PHE A 355 -11.79 -8.40 -0.11
N PHE A 356 -10.71 -8.98 -0.67
CA PHE A 356 -9.74 -9.74 0.11
C PHE A 356 -9.07 -8.90 1.21
N HIS A 357 -8.92 -7.61 0.98
CA HIS A 357 -8.42 -6.65 1.97
C HIS A 357 -9.31 -6.52 3.21
N VAL A 358 -10.54 -6.98 3.20
CA VAL A 358 -11.37 -7.07 4.41
C VAL A 358 -10.59 -7.77 5.54
N TRP A 359 -9.82 -8.78 5.19
CA TRP A 359 -8.95 -9.50 6.13
C TRP A 359 -7.50 -9.06 6.03
N ASN A 360 -6.86 -9.17 4.87
CA ASN A 360 -5.46 -8.81 4.59
C ASN A 360 -5.44 -7.46 3.87
N VAL A 361 -5.58 -6.44 4.60
CA VAL A 361 -4.81 -5.53 5.35
C VAL A 361 -5.66 -4.79 6.41
N LYS A 362 -6.99 -4.69 6.23
CA LYS A 362 -7.82 -3.90 7.16
C LYS A 362 -7.87 -4.49 8.56
N ARG A 363 -7.63 -5.80 8.69
CA ARG A 363 -7.61 -6.51 9.98
C ARG A 363 -6.27 -7.13 10.27
N LEU A 364 -5.76 -7.99 9.40
CA LEU A 364 -4.41 -8.56 9.46
C LEU A 364 -3.45 -7.66 8.68
N ARG A 365 -2.63 -6.88 9.34
CA ARG A 365 -1.79 -5.85 8.72
C ARG A 365 -0.35 -5.89 9.20
N PRO A 366 0.61 -5.43 8.39
CA PRO A 366 1.94 -5.04 8.90
C PRO A 366 1.81 -4.05 10.05
N ILE A 367 2.63 -4.22 11.08
CA ILE A 367 2.53 -3.43 12.32
C ILE A 367 2.70 -1.92 12.06
N GLU A 368 3.48 -1.55 11.06
CA GLU A 368 3.74 -0.16 10.71
C GLU A 368 2.54 0.54 10.02
N LEU A 369 1.56 -0.23 9.53
CA LEU A 369 0.35 0.31 8.91
C LEU A 369 -0.73 0.72 9.92
N GLY A 370 -0.37 0.90 11.19
CA GLY A 370 -1.30 1.45 12.17
C GLY A 370 -0.72 1.44 13.59
N PRO A 371 -1.10 2.42 14.43
CA PRO A 371 -2.07 3.52 14.20
C PRO A 371 -1.61 4.55 13.17
N TRP A 372 -2.56 5.15 12.45
CA TRP A 372 -2.27 6.09 11.37
C TRP A 372 -1.69 7.41 11.86
N ASP A 373 -0.51 7.73 11.33
CA ASP A 373 0.15 9.03 11.47
C ASP A 373 0.05 9.79 10.14
N PHE A 374 -0.89 10.74 10.07
CA PHE A 374 -1.13 11.51 8.85
C PHE A 374 -0.10 12.62 8.58
N THR A 375 0.96 12.70 9.37
CA THR A 375 2.02 13.72 9.20
C THR A 375 3.17 13.24 8.31
N ARG A 376 3.27 11.93 8.08
CA ARG A 376 4.36 11.28 7.35
C ARG A 376 3.88 10.00 6.67
N PRO A 377 4.58 9.51 5.63
CA PRO A 377 4.21 8.27 4.97
C PRO A 377 4.30 7.07 5.93
N ALA A 378 3.44 6.08 5.73
CA ALA A 378 3.51 4.82 6.45
C ALA A 378 4.60 3.93 5.81
N ASN A 379 5.82 3.99 6.35
CA ASN A 379 6.92 3.15 5.87
C ASN A 379 6.83 1.75 6.47
N THR A 380 6.61 0.76 5.65
CA THR A 380 6.55 -0.65 6.06
C THR A 380 7.37 -1.54 5.14
N ARG A 381 7.84 -2.65 5.68
CA ARG A 381 8.54 -3.71 4.95
C ARG A 381 7.60 -4.82 4.46
N GLY A 382 6.30 -4.74 4.77
CA GLY A 382 5.34 -5.84 4.63
C GLY A 382 4.35 -5.70 3.48
N LEU A 383 4.46 -4.69 2.58
CA LEU A 383 3.49 -4.53 1.48
C LEU A 383 3.52 -5.71 0.49
N TRP A 384 4.64 -6.37 0.32
CA TRP A 384 4.71 -7.57 -0.51
C TRP A 384 3.80 -8.71 0.00
N ILE A 385 3.47 -8.72 1.30
CA ILE A 385 2.46 -9.61 1.89
C ILE A 385 1.07 -8.96 1.82
N ALA A 386 0.96 -7.69 2.23
CA ALA A 386 -0.31 -6.99 2.27
C ALA A 386 -0.97 -6.88 0.88
N GLU A 387 -0.19 -6.53 -0.14
CA GLU A 387 -0.64 -6.31 -1.50
C GLU A 387 -0.36 -7.48 -2.44
N GLY A 388 0.88 -7.99 -2.39
CA GLY A 388 1.26 -9.06 -3.29
C GLY A 388 0.50 -10.36 -3.05
N PHE A 389 0.24 -10.71 -1.79
CA PHE A 389 -0.60 -11.88 -1.50
C PHE A 389 -2.06 -11.62 -1.85
N THR A 390 -2.53 -10.38 -1.68
CA THR A 390 -3.88 -10.01 -2.10
C THR A 390 -4.04 -10.12 -3.61
N ASN A 391 -3.03 -9.76 -4.43
CA ASN A 391 -3.03 -10.03 -5.87
C ASN A 391 -3.15 -11.52 -6.17
N TYR A 392 -2.29 -12.35 -5.56
CA TYR A 392 -2.34 -13.81 -5.73
C TYR A 392 -3.71 -14.37 -5.38
N TYR A 393 -4.25 -13.98 -4.22
CA TYR A 393 -5.56 -14.45 -3.80
C TYR A 393 -6.70 -13.88 -4.64
N GLY A 394 -6.64 -12.64 -5.11
CA GLY A 394 -7.61 -12.09 -6.04
C GLY A 394 -7.80 -13.00 -7.25
N HIS A 395 -6.71 -13.36 -7.94
CA HIS A 395 -6.75 -14.29 -9.07
C HIS A 395 -7.23 -15.70 -8.66
N LEU A 396 -6.72 -16.23 -7.56
CA LEU A 396 -7.08 -17.57 -7.08
C LEU A 396 -8.55 -17.62 -6.63
N MET A 397 -9.10 -16.56 -6.02
CA MET A 397 -10.50 -16.50 -5.61
C MET A 397 -11.44 -16.37 -6.79
N LEU A 398 -11.09 -15.67 -7.86
CA LEU A 398 -11.83 -15.70 -9.11
C LEU A 398 -11.91 -17.12 -9.69
N ARG A 399 -10.78 -17.86 -9.63
CA ARG A 399 -10.79 -19.27 -10.03
C ARG A 399 -11.66 -20.12 -9.12
N ARG A 400 -11.57 -19.97 -7.79
CA ARG A 400 -12.39 -20.70 -6.80
C ARG A 400 -13.87 -20.34 -6.89
N ALA A 401 -14.21 -19.12 -7.25
CA ALA A 401 -15.54 -18.65 -7.56
C ALA A 401 -16.07 -19.21 -8.91
N GLY A 402 -15.21 -19.84 -9.72
CA GLY A 402 -15.56 -20.35 -11.06
C GLY A 402 -15.78 -19.24 -12.09
N LEU A 403 -15.17 -18.06 -11.88
CA LEU A 403 -15.17 -16.93 -12.81
C LEU A 403 -13.99 -17.00 -13.77
N LEU A 404 -12.93 -17.74 -13.40
CA LEU A 404 -11.82 -18.12 -14.27
C LEU A 404 -11.77 -19.67 -14.38
N ASP A 405 -11.39 -20.17 -15.53
CA ASP A 405 -10.97 -21.56 -15.68
C ASP A 405 -9.46 -21.73 -15.34
N ASP A 406 -9.01 -22.98 -15.28
CA ASP A 406 -7.63 -23.32 -14.96
C ASP A 406 -6.63 -22.71 -15.96
N ALA A 407 -6.98 -22.76 -17.25
CA ALA A 407 -6.10 -22.28 -18.32
C ALA A 407 -5.87 -20.76 -18.24
N ARG A 408 -6.94 -20.00 -18.01
CA ARG A 408 -6.86 -18.54 -17.86
C ARG A 408 -6.15 -18.14 -16.57
N PHE A 409 -6.38 -18.83 -15.46
CA PHE A 409 -5.66 -18.60 -14.23
C PHE A 409 -4.15 -18.83 -14.43
N LEU A 410 -3.74 -19.98 -14.99
CA LEU A 410 -2.32 -20.28 -15.26
C LEU A 410 -1.71 -19.32 -16.30
N GLN A 411 -2.49 -18.83 -17.24
CA GLN A 411 -2.05 -17.82 -18.19
C GLN A 411 -1.73 -16.48 -17.50
N ARG A 412 -2.56 -16.04 -16.53
CA ARG A 412 -2.32 -14.82 -15.75
C ARG A 412 -1.04 -14.94 -14.93
N GLU A 413 -0.87 -16.04 -14.19
CA GLU A 413 0.36 -16.28 -13.43
C GLU A 413 1.60 -16.33 -14.34
N SER A 414 1.48 -16.92 -15.54
CA SER A 414 2.55 -16.92 -16.55
C SER A 414 2.89 -15.51 -17.03
N GLN A 415 1.90 -14.66 -17.17
CA GLN A 415 2.11 -13.26 -17.58
C GLN A 415 2.78 -12.46 -16.45
N THR A 416 2.38 -12.68 -15.19
CA THR A 416 3.02 -12.05 -14.03
C THR A 416 4.49 -12.46 -13.93
N ILE A 417 4.82 -13.77 -14.10
CA ILE A 417 6.21 -14.24 -14.17
C ILE A 417 6.95 -13.56 -15.32
N THR A 418 6.33 -13.48 -16.51
CA THR A 418 6.94 -12.84 -17.68
C THR A 418 7.27 -11.36 -17.39
N ASN A 419 6.35 -10.64 -16.80
CA ASN A 419 6.53 -9.22 -16.48
C ASN A 419 7.64 -9.01 -15.43
N VAL A 420 7.66 -9.80 -14.36
CA VAL A 420 8.64 -9.67 -13.27
C VAL A 420 10.04 -10.08 -13.72
N GLU A 421 10.18 -11.21 -14.43
CA GLU A 421 11.49 -11.73 -14.83
C GLU A 421 12.16 -10.91 -15.95
N ASN A 422 11.37 -10.19 -16.76
CA ASN A 422 11.91 -9.26 -17.76
C ASN A 422 12.16 -7.85 -17.18
N ALA A 423 11.59 -7.49 -16.03
CA ALA A 423 11.81 -6.18 -15.43
C ALA A 423 13.24 -6.02 -14.92
N PRO A 424 14.01 -4.99 -15.37
CA PRO A 424 15.39 -4.80 -14.92
C PRO A 424 15.52 -4.70 -13.39
N GLY A 425 14.57 -4.04 -12.73
CA GLY A 425 14.54 -3.84 -11.29
C GLY A 425 14.35 -5.12 -10.48
N SER A 426 13.83 -6.20 -11.07
CA SER A 426 13.56 -7.46 -10.33
C SER A 426 14.82 -8.10 -9.72
N ARG A 427 15.99 -7.85 -10.34
CA ARG A 427 17.29 -8.34 -9.88
C ARG A 427 18.10 -7.33 -9.08
N LEU A 428 17.55 -6.13 -8.85
CA LEU A 428 18.19 -5.02 -8.15
C LEU A 428 17.47 -4.67 -6.85
N MET A 429 16.17 -4.89 -6.79
CA MET A 429 15.34 -4.51 -5.65
C MET A 429 14.56 -5.73 -5.14
N SER A 430 14.70 -6.04 -3.86
CA SER A 430 13.97 -7.11 -3.19
C SER A 430 12.49 -6.74 -2.98
N ALA A 431 11.64 -7.70 -2.63
CA ALA A 431 10.23 -7.43 -2.30
C ALA A 431 10.09 -6.55 -1.05
N VAL A 432 10.97 -6.74 -0.08
CA VAL A 432 11.04 -5.95 1.14
C VAL A 432 11.50 -4.51 0.87
N GLU A 433 12.53 -4.32 0.04
CA GLU A 433 12.98 -2.97 -0.36
C GLU A 433 11.94 -2.26 -1.23
N SER A 434 11.25 -3.00 -2.10
CA SER A 434 10.14 -2.47 -2.89
C SER A 434 9.01 -1.97 -1.97
N SER A 435 8.67 -2.72 -0.93
CA SER A 435 7.68 -2.31 0.08
C SER A 435 8.09 -1.00 0.78
N LEU A 436 9.35 -0.86 1.20
CA LEU A 436 9.88 0.37 1.78
C LEU A 436 9.90 1.55 0.81
N SER A 437 9.99 1.25 -0.49
CA SER A 437 10.03 2.24 -1.55
C SER A 437 8.64 2.67 -2.03
N ALA A 438 7.57 2.13 -1.46
CA ALA A 438 6.19 2.45 -1.82
C ALA A 438 5.90 3.96 -1.89
N PRO A 439 6.39 4.84 -0.99
CA PRO A 439 6.20 6.28 -1.12
C PRO A 439 6.72 6.89 -2.43
N PHE A 440 7.63 6.19 -3.12
CA PHE A 440 8.19 6.61 -4.42
C PHE A 440 7.61 5.83 -5.61
N LEU A 441 7.06 4.64 -5.38
CA LEU A 441 6.54 3.72 -6.41
C LEU A 441 5.04 3.83 -6.57
N ASP A 442 4.32 4.06 -5.47
CA ASP A 442 2.90 4.34 -5.51
C ASP A 442 2.66 5.72 -6.15
N ARG A 443 1.42 6.08 -6.44
CA ARG A 443 1.05 7.31 -7.16
C ARG A 443 1.54 8.63 -6.53
N GLY A 444 2.60 8.56 -5.72
CA GLY A 444 3.33 9.71 -5.18
C GLY A 444 4.07 10.43 -6.30
N THR A 445 3.66 11.63 -6.62
CA THR A 445 4.17 12.40 -7.75
C THR A 445 5.52 13.01 -7.45
N SER A 446 6.54 12.55 -8.13
CA SER A 446 7.73 13.36 -8.37
C SER A 446 7.67 13.91 -9.81
N ILE A 447 7.67 15.23 -9.96
CA ILE A 447 7.90 15.87 -11.27
C ILE A 447 9.33 15.68 -11.76
N GLN A 448 10.21 15.23 -10.86
CA GLN A 448 11.61 14.95 -11.18
C GLN A 448 11.72 13.58 -11.86
N ARG A 449 12.45 13.54 -12.95
CA ARG A 449 12.75 12.28 -13.67
C ARG A 449 13.66 11.40 -12.82
N THR A 450 13.30 10.13 -12.70
CA THR A 450 14.03 9.11 -11.95
C THR A 450 14.48 7.98 -12.87
N ASN A 451 15.31 7.07 -12.35
CA ASN A 451 15.72 5.85 -13.06
C ASN A 451 14.92 4.60 -12.58
N LEU A 452 13.76 4.79 -11.96
CA LEU A 452 12.97 3.70 -11.38
C LEU A 452 12.58 2.62 -12.39
N LEU A 453 12.39 2.96 -13.67
CA LEU A 453 12.13 1.99 -14.74
C LEU A 453 13.22 0.91 -14.85
N ASN A 454 14.46 1.24 -14.50
CA ASN A 454 15.59 0.31 -14.54
C ASN A 454 15.94 -0.30 -13.18
N THR A 455 15.52 0.30 -12.07
CA THR A 455 16.03 -0.05 -10.74
C THR A 455 14.96 -0.52 -9.78
N ALA A 456 13.69 -0.28 -10.08
CA ALA A 456 12.59 -0.65 -9.22
C ALA A 456 11.76 -1.80 -9.79
N ILE A 457 11.12 -2.52 -8.89
CA ILE A 457 10.07 -3.50 -9.16
C ILE A 457 8.93 -3.25 -8.19
N SER A 458 7.69 -3.45 -8.63
CA SER A 458 6.53 -3.33 -7.76
C SER A 458 6.44 -4.51 -6.79
N TYR A 459 6.12 -4.23 -5.53
CA TYR A 459 5.85 -5.22 -4.49
C TYR A 459 4.57 -6.04 -4.77
N TYR A 460 3.64 -5.53 -5.58
CA TYR A 460 2.43 -6.23 -6.00
C TYR A 460 2.75 -7.53 -6.77
N PRO A 461 3.25 -7.51 -8.01
CA PRO A 461 3.51 -8.72 -8.76
C PRO A 461 4.66 -9.54 -8.18
N LYS A 462 5.66 -8.90 -7.55
CA LYS A 462 6.77 -9.66 -6.92
C LYS A 462 6.28 -10.43 -5.70
N GLY A 463 5.42 -9.84 -4.86
CA GLY A 463 4.81 -10.51 -3.73
C GLY A 463 3.81 -11.60 -4.14
N GLU A 464 3.04 -11.38 -5.22
CA GLU A 464 2.15 -12.37 -5.83
C GLU A 464 2.91 -13.67 -6.18
N LEU A 465 4.05 -13.55 -6.86
CA LEU A 465 4.87 -14.72 -7.22
C LEU A 465 5.53 -15.40 -6.01
N LEU A 466 5.85 -14.65 -4.96
CA LEU A 466 6.30 -15.22 -3.69
C LEU A 466 5.17 -16.00 -3.01
N ALA A 467 3.95 -15.48 -3.03
CA ALA A 467 2.77 -16.17 -2.49
C ALA A 467 2.46 -17.47 -3.26
N LEU A 468 2.43 -17.43 -4.60
CA LEU A 468 2.27 -18.58 -5.47
C LEU A 468 3.31 -19.65 -5.15
N THR A 469 4.59 -19.26 -5.14
CA THR A 469 5.70 -20.20 -4.90
C THR A 469 5.62 -20.82 -3.50
N LEU A 470 5.36 -20.01 -2.49
CA LEU A 470 5.26 -20.44 -1.09
C LEU A 470 4.07 -21.40 -0.88
N ASP A 471 2.88 -21.07 -1.44
CA ASP A 471 1.70 -21.93 -1.32
C ASP A 471 1.96 -23.34 -1.91
N LEU A 472 2.55 -23.38 -3.11
CA LEU A 472 2.85 -24.65 -3.76
C LEU A 472 3.93 -25.47 -3.05
N LEU A 473 4.96 -24.80 -2.50
CA LEU A 473 5.99 -25.45 -1.69
C LEU A 473 5.40 -26.04 -0.39
N ILE A 474 4.56 -25.29 0.33
CA ILE A 474 3.90 -25.77 1.54
C ILE A 474 3.02 -26.97 1.21
N ARG A 475 2.18 -26.90 0.18
CA ARG A 475 1.32 -28.01 -0.27
C ARG A 475 2.14 -29.25 -0.63
N GLY A 476 3.19 -29.06 -1.39
CA GLY A 476 4.06 -30.19 -1.79
C GLY A 476 4.72 -30.86 -0.60
N ARG A 477 5.33 -30.09 0.28
CA ARG A 477 6.08 -30.61 1.44
C ARG A 477 5.21 -31.22 2.53
N THR A 478 3.95 -30.80 2.62
CA THR A 478 2.97 -31.33 3.59
C THR A 478 2.00 -32.34 2.98
N ASN A 479 2.20 -32.76 1.73
CA ASN A 479 1.26 -33.62 0.99
C ASN A 479 -0.18 -33.05 0.98
N GLY A 480 -0.31 -31.72 0.91
CA GLY A 480 -1.58 -31.02 0.92
C GLY A 480 -2.24 -30.89 2.30
N ALA A 481 -1.61 -31.37 3.37
CA ALA A 481 -2.16 -31.21 4.72
C ALA A 481 -2.26 -29.73 5.11
N HIS A 482 -1.34 -28.90 4.61
CA HIS A 482 -1.29 -27.46 4.82
C HIS A 482 -1.11 -26.69 3.51
N SER A 483 -1.40 -25.40 3.55
CA SER A 483 -1.33 -24.44 2.42
C SER A 483 -1.11 -23.04 2.95
N LEU A 484 -0.90 -22.09 2.05
CA LEU A 484 -0.85 -20.68 2.42
C LEU A 484 -2.19 -20.20 3.03
N ASP A 485 -3.34 -20.78 2.64
CA ASP A 485 -4.63 -20.52 3.29
C ASP A 485 -4.58 -20.76 4.81
N TYR A 486 -3.85 -21.80 5.25
CA TYR A 486 -3.66 -22.12 6.67
C TYR A 486 -2.74 -21.10 7.36
N VAL A 487 -1.67 -20.71 6.70
CA VAL A 487 -0.75 -19.66 7.20
C VAL A 487 -1.53 -18.37 7.43
N MET A 488 -2.27 -17.91 6.43
CA MET A 488 -3.03 -16.66 6.51
C MET A 488 -4.10 -16.69 7.60
N ARG A 489 -4.85 -17.80 7.75
CA ARG A 489 -5.81 -17.96 8.86
C ARG A 489 -5.14 -17.97 10.22
N ARG A 490 -3.99 -18.64 10.36
CA ARG A 490 -3.21 -18.66 11.61
C ARG A 490 -2.69 -17.26 11.95
N MET A 491 -2.22 -16.51 10.96
CA MET A 491 -1.82 -15.12 11.12
C MET A 491 -3.00 -14.25 11.60
N TYR A 492 -4.17 -14.39 10.96
CA TYR A 492 -5.37 -13.67 11.34
C TYR A 492 -5.81 -13.97 12.79
N GLU A 493 -5.77 -15.25 13.17
CA GLU A 493 -6.09 -15.69 14.52
C GLU A 493 -5.13 -15.09 15.56
N GLU A 494 -3.81 -15.17 15.32
CA GLU A 494 -2.77 -14.77 16.26
C GLU A 494 -2.64 -13.24 16.36
N PHE A 495 -2.63 -12.53 15.22
CA PHE A 495 -2.30 -11.11 15.17
C PHE A 495 -3.50 -10.18 15.14
N TYR A 496 -4.70 -10.71 14.94
CA TYR A 496 -5.93 -9.94 15.01
C TYR A 496 -6.89 -10.45 16.07
N LEU A 497 -7.40 -11.70 15.97
CA LEU A 497 -8.48 -12.18 16.84
C LEU A 497 -8.05 -12.33 18.31
N LYS A 498 -6.84 -12.86 18.55
CA LYS A 498 -6.28 -13.13 19.89
C LYS A 498 -5.30 -12.07 20.37
N SER A 499 -5.02 -11.06 19.58
CA SER A 499 -4.06 -10.01 19.89
C SER A 499 -4.72 -8.81 20.55
N PRO A 500 -4.02 -8.07 21.45
CA PRO A 500 -4.50 -6.82 21.99
C PRO A 500 -4.70 -5.77 20.90
N ASN A 501 -5.56 -4.78 21.17
CA ASN A 501 -5.78 -3.68 20.26
C ASN A 501 -4.51 -2.82 20.12
N ALA A 502 -4.21 -2.39 18.90
CA ALA A 502 -3.12 -1.46 18.62
C ALA A 502 -3.48 -0.01 19.04
N SER A 503 -4.76 0.35 18.97
CA SER A 503 -5.25 1.68 19.35
C SER A 503 -6.76 1.66 19.63
N TYR A 504 -7.34 2.84 19.88
CA TYR A 504 -8.77 3.04 20.13
C TYR A 504 -9.67 2.65 18.94
N TYR A 505 -9.13 2.55 17.73
CA TYR A 505 -9.89 2.18 16.52
C TYR A 505 -9.33 0.94 15.79
N LEU A 506 -8.11 0.50 16.10
CA LEU A 506 -7.47 -0.64 15.46
C LEU A 506 -7.40 -1.84 16.40
N ARG A 507 -8.15 -2.87 16.07
CA ARG A 507 -8.04 -4.19 16.69
C ARG A 507 -6.81 -4.93 16.17
N GLY A 508 -6.20 -5.76 17.05
CA GLY A 508 -5.01 -6.53 16.74
C GLY A 508 -3.75 -5.70 16.63
N ARG A 509 -2.62 -6.26 17.06
CA ARG A 509 -1.33 -5.54 17.11
C ARG A 509 -0.67 -5.33 15.75
N GLY A 510 -1.08 -6.11 14.71
CA GLY A 510 -0.34 -6.23 13.47
C GLY A 510 0.82 -7.23 13.57
N TYR A 511 1.49 -7.52 12.46
CA TYR A 511 2.58 -8.49 12.35
C TYR A 511 3.84 -7.87 11.74
N THR A 512 5.01 -8.48 12.00
CA THR A 512 6.27 -8.20 11.31
C THR A 512 6.55 -9.27 10.26
N ASN A 513 7.52 -9.04 9.37
CA ASN A 513 7.96 -10.06 8.41
C ASN A 513 8.50 -11.32 9.11
N GLU A 514 9.13 -11.15 10.26
CA GLU A 514 9.65 -12.24 11.10
C GLU A 514 8.51 -13.06 11.72
N ASP A 515 7.43 -12.40 12.17
CA ASP A 515 6.21 -13.07 12.63
C ASP A 515 5.63 -13.94 11.52
N PHE A 516 5.54 -13.40 10.30
CA PHE A 516 5.04 -14.14 9.16
C PHE A 516 5.93 -15.35 8.82
N ALA A 517 7.26 -15.15 8.75
CA ALA A 517 8.20 -16.22 8.46
C ALA A 517 8.15 -17.34 9.51
N ARG A 518 8.00 -17.01 10.80
CA ARG A 518 7.81 -17.96 11.89
C ARG A 518 6.54 -18.78 11.69
N VAL A 519 5.40 -18.12 11.51
CA VAL A 519 4.10 -18.82 11.35
C VAL A 519 4.09 -19.68 10.08
N ALA A 520 4.64 -19.19 8.98
CA ALA A 520 4.76 -19.96 7.75
C ALA A 520 5.62 -21.24 7.96
N SER A 521 6.74 -21.11 8.67
CA SER A 521 7.62 -22.24 9.00
C SER A 521 6.93 -23.26 9.93
N GLU A 522 6.22 -22.78 10.96
CA GLU A 522 5.45 -23.64 11.88
C GLU A 522 4.35 -24.42 11.14
N VAL A 523 3.59 -23.78 10.26
CA VAL A 523 2.52 -24.40 9.47
C VAL A 523 3.10 -25.39 8.46
N ALA A 524 4.19 -25.03 7.78
CA ALA A 524 4.86 -25.90 6.83
C ALA A 524 5.58 -27.09 7.49
N GLY A 525 5.88 -27.02 8.80
CA GLY A 525 6.68 -28.01 9.52
C GLY A 525 8.13 -28.04 9.07
N ILE A 526 8.64 -26.97 8.48
CA ILE A 526 10.03 -26.83 8.00
C ILE A 526 10.52 -25.42 8.26
N ASN A 527 11.85 -25.23 8.33
CA ASN A 527 12.45 -23.90 8.37
C ASN A 527 12.40 -23.25 6.97
N LEU A 528 11.77 -22.09 6.87
CA LEU A 528 11.65 -21.29 5.65
C LEU A 528 12.56 -20.05 5.67
N GLU A 529 13.48 -19.90 6.63
CA GLU A 529 14.38 -18.74 6.72
C GLU A 529 15.18 -18.52 5.43
N ASP A 530 15.71 -19.60 4.84
CA ASP A 530 16.45 -19.55 3.57
C ASP A 530 15.55 -19.05 2.43
N PHE A 531 14.28 -19.48 2.38
CA PHE A 531 13.32 -18.99 1.39
C PHE A 531 13.13 -17.47 1.50
N PHE A 532 12.88 -16.96 2.70
CA PHE A 532 12.67 -15.52 2.89
C PHE A 532 13.95 -14.73 2.69
N ALA A 533 15.10 -15.24 3.12
CA ALA A 533 16.39 -14.57 2.93
C ALA A 533 16.73 -14.37 1.45
N ARG A 534 16.52 -15.40 0.61
CA ARG A 534 16.88 -15.37 -0.81
C ARG A 534 15.87 -14.64 -1.69
N TYR A 535 14.56 -14.84 -1.44
CA TYR A 535 13.52 -14.44 -2.38
C TYR A 535 12.71 -13.22 -1.93
N ALA A 536 12.49 -13.02 -0.63
CA ALA A 536 11.78 -11.87 -0.11
C ALA A 536 12.72 -10.72 0.28
N ASN A 537 13.80 -11.01 1.02
CA ASN A 537 14.83 -10.05 1.40
C ASN A 537 15.93 -9.92 0.33
N GLY A 538 16.17 -10.97 -0.45
CA GLY A 538 17.09 -11.01 -1.58
C GLY A 538 16.38 -10.77 -2.92
N VAL A 539 17.17 -10.89 -3.98
CA VAL A 539 16.73 -10.64 -5.37
C VAL A 539 16.80 -11.90 -6.24
N GLU A 540 17.01 -13.08 -5.64
CA GLU A 540 17.07 -14.31 -6.39
C GLU A 540 15.69 -14.65 -6.98
N THR A 541 15.71 -15.29 -8.16
CA THR A 541 14.49 -15.78 -8.81
C THR A 541 13.90 -16.93 -7.96
N PRO A 542 12.61 -16.86 -7.61
CA PRO A 542 11.96 -17.93 -6.87
C PRO A 542 12.04 -19.29 -7.56
N PRO A 543 12.03 -20.43 -6.83
CA PRO A 543 12.18 -21.75 -7.40
C PRO A 543 10.88 -22.24 -8.06
N TYR A 544 10.40 -21.52 -9.09
CA TYR A 544 9.12 -21.78 -9.74
C TYR A 544 8.93 -23.23 -10.17
N ASN A 545 9.95 -23.83 -10.82
CA ASN A 545 9.85 -25.22 -11.31
C ASN A 545 9.77 -26.25 -10.18
N GLU A 546 10.46 -26.03 -9.04
CA GLU A 546 10.32 -26.87 -7.86
C GLU A 546 8.89 -26.80 -7.32
N ALA A 547 8.38 -25.58 -7.14
CA ALA A 547 7.04 -25.35 -6.62
C ALA A 547 5.95 -25.93 -7.54
N LEU A 548 6.00 -25.61 -8.83
CA LEU A 548 5.04 -26.08 -9.84
C LEU A 548 5.05 -27.61 -10.01
N ALA A 549 6.20 -28.26 -9.85
CA ALA A 549 6.30 -29.71 -9.98
C ALA A 549 5.44 -30.45 -8.93
N HIS A 550 5.24 -29.90 -7.73
CA HIS A 550 4.38 -30.50 -6.72
C HIS A 550 2.92 -30.65 -7.17
N VAL A 551 2.47 -29.77 -8.06
CA VAL A 551 1.10 -29.78 -8.61
C VAL A 551 1.05 -30.27 -10.07
N GLY A 552 2.11 -30.95 -10.54
CA GLY A 552 2.16 -31.55 -11.88
C GLY A 552 2.26 -30.50 -13.01
N LEU A 553 2.85 -29.34 -12.71
CA LEU A 553 3.09 -28.25 -13.66
C LEU A 553 4.59 -28.00 -13.82
N GLN A 554 4.96 -27.30 -14.89
CA GLN A 554 6.31 -26.84 -15.18
C GLN A 554 6.28 -25.44 -15.79
N LEU A 555 7.37 -24.68 -15.63
CA LEU A 555 7.56 -23.38 -16.26
C LEU A 555 8.49 -23.53 -17.46
N LEU A 556 8.01 -23.19 -18.64
CA LEU A 556 8.80 -23.09 -19.85
C LEU A 556 9.24 -21.65 -20.06
N ARG A 557 10.48 -21.48 -20.55
CA ARG A 557 11.07 -20.19 -20.90
C ARG A 557 11.57 -20.25 -22.32
N ALA A 558 11.17 -19.29 -23.14
CA ALA A 558 11.65 -19.12 -24.51
C ALA A 558 11.89 -17.65 -24.82
N PRO A 559 12.79 -17.28 -25.74
CA PRO A 559 12.83 -15.92 -26.26
C PRO A 559 11.46 -15.51 -26.76
N SER A 560 11.07 -14.25 -26.53
CA SER A 560 9.80 -13.73 -27.02
C SER A 560 9.74 -13.85 -28.55
N GLU A 561 8.66 -14.41 -29.08
CA GLU A 561 8.47 -14.49 -30.53
C GLU A 561 8.18 -13.11 -31.15
N ARG A 562 7.52 -12.23 -30.38
CA ARG A 562 7.14 -10.89 -30.85
C ARG A 562 8.27 -9.90 -30.68
N GLU A 563 9.01 -10.00 -29.59
CA GLU A 563 9.94 -8.97 -29.13
C GLU A 563 11.18 -9.59 -28.47
N PRO A 564 11.98 -10.41 -29.22
CA PRO A 564 13.15 -11.08 -28.64
C PRO A 564 14.26 -10.09 -28.25
N TYR A 565 14.30 -8.91 -28.86
CA TYR A 565 15.33 -7.91 -28.63
C TYR A 565 14.71 -6.54 -28.35
N THR A 566 15.14 -5.89 -27.29
CA THR A 566 14.92 -4.46 -27.04
C THR A 566 16.22 -3.66 -27.11
N ALA A 567 17.36 -4.33 -27.19
CA ALA A 567 18.70 -3.74 -27.00
C ALA A 567 18.83 -2.98 -25.66
N GLY A 568 17.94 -3.23 -24.70
CA GLY A 568 17.85 -2.51 -23.43
C GLY A 568 17.15 -1.16 -23.51
N ILE A 569 16.35 -0.92 -24.54
CA ILE A 569 15.55 0.29 -24.71
C ILE A 569 14.13 0.08 -24.19
N THR A 570 13.63 1.02 -23.39
CA THR A 570 12.21 1.15 -23.08
C THR A 570 11.68 2.42 -23.72
N LEU A 571 10.54 2.34 -24.41
CA LEU A 571 9.92 3.50 -25.05
C LEU A 571 8.94 4.22 -24.12
N GLU A 572 8.74 5.52 -24.37
CA GLU A 572 7.63 6.27 -23.76
C GLU A 572 6.28 5.69 -24.26
N ARG A 573 5.28 5.67 -23.37
CA ARG A 573 3.94 5.15 -23.70
C ARG A 573 3.04 6.17 -24.37
N ASP A 574 3.49 7.43 -24.43
CA ASP A 574 2.71 8.50 -25.05
C ASP A 574 2.53 8.25 -26.56
N GLU A 575 1.37 8.68 -27.09
CA GLU A 575 1.03 8.61 -28.52
C GLU A 575 1.88 9.59 -29.34
N THR A 576 3.18 9.36 -29.35
CA THR A 576 4.08 10.11 -30.21
C THR A 576 4.13 9.44 -31.59
N PRO A 577 4.21 10.22 -32.69
CA PRO A 577 4.31 9.64 -34.04
C PRO A 577 5.53 8.76 -34.24
N GLN A 578 6.55 8.90 -33.41
CA GLN A 578 7.83 8.20 -33.50
C GLN A 578 8.25 7.65 -32.13
N PRO A 579 8.95 6.48 -32.10
CA PRO A 579 9.40 5.88 -30.84
C PRO A 579 10.38 6.81 -30.11
N LYS A 580 10.05 7.18 -28.87
CA LYS A 580 10.92 8.00 -28.03
C LYS A 580 11.43 7.18 -26.85
N ILE A 581 12.72 7.25 -26.59
CA ILE A 581 13.38 6.47 -25.55
C ILE A 581 13.03 7.03 -24.17
N ALA A 582 12.34 6.24 -23.37
CA ALA A 582 12.01 6.54 -21.97
C ALA A 582 13.16 6.19 -21.02
N SER A 583 13.85 5.06 -21.26
CA SER A 583 15.00 4.64 -20.48
C SER A 583 15.92 3.72 -21.30
N ILE A 584 17.16 3.64 -20.85
CA ILE A 584 18.17 2.70 -21.35
C ILE A 584 18.71 1.93 -20.15
N ARG A 585 18.72 0.60 -20.27
CA ARG A 585 19.23 -0.30 -19.23
C ARG A 585 20.77 -0.25 -19.21
N ASN A 586 21.33 -0.17 -18.01
CA ASN A 586 22.77 -0.22 -17.80
C ASN A 586 23.38 -1.52 -18.32
N GLY A 587 24.53 -1.45 -18.96
CA GLY A 587 25.22 -2.58 -19.56
C GLY A 587 24.54 -3.12 -20.84
N SER A 588 23.62 -2.34 -21.43
CA SER A 588 22.91 -2.74 -22.64
C SER A 588 23.61 -2.28 -23.92
N SER A 589 23.29 -2.94 -25.03
CA SER A 589 23.80 -2.57 -26.36
C SER A 589 23.44 -1.13 -26.78
N ALA A 590 22.32 -0.61 -26.28
CA ALA A 590 21.92 0.78 -26.54
C ALA A 590 22.80 1.78 -25.76
N GLU A 591 23.18 1.44 -24.52
CA GLU A 591 24.12 2.26 -23.75
C GLU A 591 25.49 2.29 -24.41
N ASP A 592 26.04 1.13 -24.81
CA ASP A 592 27.30 1.02 -25.52
C ASP A 592 27.30 1.80 -26.85
N ALA A 593 26.15 1.89 -27.51
CA ALA A 593 25.93 2.66 -28.71
C ALA A 593 25.81 4.17 -28.49
N GLY A 594 25.81 4.63 -27.23
CA GLY A 594 25.65 6.04 -26.86
C GLY A 594 24.25 6.62 -27.11
N LEU A 595 23.24 5.77 -27.16
CA LEU A 595 21.85 6.22 -27.16
C LEU A 595 21.50 6.84 -25.80
N ASN A 596 20.57 7.80 -25.80
CA ASN A 596 20.14 8.50 -24.60
C ASN A 596 18.63 8.46 -24.41
N ARG A 597 18.19 8.57 -23.17
CA ARG A 597 16.80 8.92 -22.86
C ARG A 597 16.42 10.21 -23.60
N GLY A 598 15.22 10.21 -24.18
CA GLY A 598 14.69 11.34 -24.94
C GLY A 598 15.07 11.33 -26.42
N ASP A 599 15.96 10.45 -26.85
CA ASP A 599 16.21 10.24 -28.28
C ASP A 599 14.93 9.75 -28.98
N VAL A 600 14.62 10.31 -30.11
CA VAL A 600 13.53 9.86 -30.98
C VAL A 600 14.13 8.97 -32.08
N ILE A 601 13.73 7.71 -32.12
CA ILE A 601 14.23 6.75 -33.12
C ILE A 601 13.53 7.04 -34.44
N LEU A 602 14.31 7.49 -35.44
CA LEU A 602 13.80 7.81 -36.78
C LEU A 602 13.83 6.58 -37.70
N SER A 603 14.89 5.79 -37.64
CA SER A 603 15.03 4.56 -38.41
C SER A 603 15.93 3.53 -37.73
N ILE A 604 15.68 2.26 -38.05
CA ILE A 604 16.48 1.09 -37.71
C ILE A 604 16.85 0.40 -39.02
N GLY A 605 18.15 0.22 -39.26
CA GLY A 605 18.59 -0.14 -40.58
C GLY A 605 18.21 0.94 -41.58
N ASN A 606 17.58 0.54 -42.68
CA ASN A 606 17.08 1.45 -43.72
C ASN A 606 15.55 1.75 -43.55
N GLU A 607 14.92 1.29 -42.48
CA GLU A 607 13.48 1.45 -42.28
C GLU A 607 13.16 2.58 -41.30
N ARG A 608 12.24 3.44 -41.70
CA ARG A 608 11.59 4.37 -40.77
C ARG A 608 10.68 3.61 -39.82
N VAL A 609 10.71 3.95 -38.55
CA VAL A 609 9.98 3.25 -37.52
C VAL A 609 8.96 4.15 -36.81
N THR A 610 7.90 3.49 -36.35
CA THR A 610 6.86 4.05 -35.46
C THR A 610 6.82 3.22 -34.16
N PRO A 611 6.14 3.64 -33.10
CA PRO A 611 5.96 2.81 -31.91
C PRO A 611 5.42 1.41 -32.21
N ALA A 612 4.59 1.27 -33.23
CA ALA A 612 4.03 -0.04 -33.63
C ALA A 612 4.98 -0.90 -34.48
N THR A 613 6.00 -0.33 -35.09
CA THR A 613 6.84 -1.05 -36.07
C THR A 613 8.31 -1.21 -35.67
N TRP A 614 8.79 -0.48 -34.64
CA TRP A 614 10.20 -0.49 -34.25
C TRP A 614 10.71 -1.88 -33.85
N THR A 615 9.91 -2.64 -33.12
CA THR A 615 10.20 -4.01 -32.71
C THR A 615 10.38 -4.92 -33.94
N ASN A 616 9.44 -4.85 -34.89
CA ASN A 616 9.53 -5.65 -36.12
C ASN A 616 10.76 -5.30 -36.95
N ALA A 617 11.13 -4.01 -37.00
CA ALA A 617 12.35 -3.58 -37.69
C ALA A 617 13.62 -4.12 -37.03
N LEU A 618 13.66 -4.14 -35.68
CA LEU A 618 14.79 -4.66 -34.92
C LEU A 618 14.91 -6.18 -35.03
N ASN A 619 13.77 -6.90 -34.99
CA ASN A 619 13.72 -8.37 -35.06
C ASN A 619 14.15 -8.96 -36.43
N ARG A 620 14.33 -8.15 -37.45
CA ARG A 620 14.91 -8.61 -38.74
C ARG A 620 16.40 -8.92 -38.66
N PHE A 621 17.05 -8.43 -37.62
CA PHE A 621 18.47 -8.64 -37.39
C PHE A 621 18.68 -9.81 -36.41
N LYS A 622 19.79 -10.49 -36.53
CA LYS A 622 20.18 -11.62 -35.70
C LYS A 622 21.16 -11.18 -34.62
N GLN A 623 21.27 -12.00 -33.56
CA GLN A 623 22.31 -11.83 -32.57
C GLN A 623 23.66 -11.62 -33.19
N GLY A 624 24.46 -10.66 -32.68
CA GLY A 624 25.76 -10.27 -33.20
C GLY A 624 25.70 -9.25 -34.35
N ALA A 625 24.52 -8.95 -34.91
CA ALA A 625 24.40 -7.96 -35.95
C ALA A 625 24.68 -6.54 -35.42
N ARG A 626 25.43 -5.77 -36.20
CA ARG A 626 25.67 -4.34 -35.96
C ARG A 626 24.64 -3.53 -36.74
N VAL A 627 23.58 -3.12 -36.03
CA VAL A 627 22.37 -2.49 -36.60
C VAL A 627 22.51 -0.98 -36.58
N PRO A 628 22.39 -0.28 -37.73
CA PRO A 628 22.42 1.18 -37.75
C PRO A 628 21.12 1.76 -37.17
N PHE A 629 21.25 2.71 -36.26
CA PHE A 629 20.19 3.52 -35.70
C PHE A 629 20.37 4.97 -36.15
N THR A 630 19.31 5.59 -36.63
CA THR A 630 19.22 7.03 -36.83
C THR A 630 18.26 7.59 -35.79
N VAL A 631 18.76 8.48 -34.96
CA VAL A 631 17.97 9.13 -33.91
C VAL A 631 18.01 10.64 -34.00
N GLN A 632 16.98 11.30 -33.49
CA GLN A 632 16.97 12.74 -33.29
C GLN A 632 17.22 13.05 -31.81
N ARG A 633 18.27 13.82 -31.53
CA ARG A 633 18.63 14.35 -30.19
C ARG A 633 18.83 15.87 -30.32
N ASP A 634 18.11 16.65 -29.47
CA ASP A 634 18.26 18.12 -29.46
C ASP A 634 18.22 18.77 -30.86
N ARG A 635 17.28 18.35 -31.70
CA ARG A 635 17.10 18.79 -33.09
C ARG A 635 18.25 18.38 -34.05
N ARG A 636 19.18 17.52 -33.63
CA ARG A 636 20.25 16.99 -34.46
C ARG A 636 19.98 15.53 -34.80
N THR A 637 20.23 15.17 -36.05
CA THR A 637 20.20 13.76 -36.47
C THR A 637 21.54 13.13 -36.14
N ILE A 638 21.50 12.02 -35.39
CA ILE A 638 22.66 11.23 -34.97
C ILE A 638 22.53 9.84 -35.59
N GLN A 639 23.61 9.33 -36.15
CA GLN A 639 23.70 7.94 -36.56
C GLN A 639 24.65 7.20 -35.65
N THR A 640 24.22 6.04 -35.14
CA THR A 640 25.03 5.15 -34.33
C THR A 640 24.76 3.70 -34.71
N PHE A 641 25.49 2.77 -34.09
CA PHE A 641 25.34 1.34 -34.32
C PHE A 641 25.12 0.62 -33.02
N VAL A 642 24.02 -0.12 -32.96
CA VAL A 642 23.69 -1.01 -31.84
C VAL A 642 24.11 -2.44 -32.21
N THR A 643 24.97 -3.06 -31.44
CA THR A 643 25.33 -4.49 -31.62
C THR A 643 24.39 -5.33 -30.84
N LEU A 644 23.54 -6.13 -31.51
CA LEU A 644 22.55 -6.96 -30.84
C LEU A 644 23.22 -8.06 -30.02
N GLY A 645 22.95 -8.08 -28.72
CA GLY A 645 23.33 -9.15 -27.78
C GLY A 645 22.47 -10.41 -27.94
N ALA A 646 22.47 -11.27 -26.93
CA ALA A 646 21.49 -12.34 -26.83
C ALA A 646 20.07 -11.75 -26.69
N PRO A 647 19.02 -12.53 -26.99
CA PRO A 647 17.66 -12.12 -26.68
C PRO A 647 17.55 -11.64 -25.23
N ASP A 648 16.92 -10.49 -25.01
CA ASP A 648 16.79 -9.85 -23.70
C ASP A 648 15.34 -9.79 -23.20
N VAL A 649 14.39 -10.27 -24.00
CA VAL A 649 13.00 -10.47 -23.63
C VAL A 649 12.60 -11.94 -23.78
N TYR A 650 12.00 -12.49 -22.73
CA TYR A 650 11.58 -13.90 -22.68
C TYR A 650 10.09 -13.98 -22.36
N THR A 651 9.43 -14.98 -22.89
CA THR A 651 8.08 -15.40 -22.52
C THR A 651 8.20 -16.60 -21.59
N TYR A 652 7.47 -16.55 -20.49
CA TYR A 652 7.33 -17.65 -19.54
C TYR A 652 5.93 -18.22 -19.66
N ARG A 653 5.81 -19.53 -19.58
CA ARG A 653 4.53 -20.22 -19.70
C ARG A 653 4.45 -21.41 -18.76
N ILE A 654 3.42 -21.45 -17.93
CA ILE A 654 3.11 -22.58 -17.06
C ILE A 654 2.35 -23.62 -17.89
N GLU A 655 2.84 -24.85 -17.93
CA GLU A 655 2.24 -25.95 -18.68
C GLU A 655 2.13 -27.21 -17.83
N GLU A 656 1.27 -28.13 -18.24
CA GLU A 656 1.18 -29.42 -17.61
C GLU A 656 2.42 -30.28 -17.90
N LYS A 657 2.90 -30.96 -16.86
CA LYS A 657 3.93 -31.99 -17.05
C LYS A 657 3.33 -33.24 -17.64
N LYS A 658 3.99 -33.80 -18.65
CA LYS A 658 3.55 -35.04 -19.30
C LYS A 658 3.56 -36.26 -18.34
N ASP A 659 4.39 -36.23 -17.31
CA ASP A 659 4.60 -37.25 -16.30
C ASP A 659 3.96 -36.89 -14.95
N ALA A 660 2.91 -36.04 -14.96
CA ALA A 660 2.20 -35.65 -13.76
C ALA A 660 1.60 -36.89 -13.06
N THR A 661 1.88 -37.04 -11.78
CA THR A 661 1.39 -38.18 -10.98
C THR A 661 -0.04 -37.95 -10.51
N PRO A 662 -0.82 -39.03 -10.19
CA PRO A 662 -2.14 -38.87 -9.58
C PRO A 662 -2.15 -37.98 -8.33
N GLN A 663 -1.07 -38.09 -7.51
CA GLN A 663 -0.88 -37.25 -6.31
C GLN A 663 -0.72 -35.79 -6.66
N SER A 664 0.15 -35.44 -7.62
CA SER A 664 0.33 -34.02 -8.03
C SER A 664 -0.95 -33.43 -8.64
N LEU A 665 -1.73 -34.24 -9.37
CA LEU A 665 -3.03 -33.82 -9.89
C LEU A 665 -4.05 -33.57 -8.76
N ALA A 666 -4.07 -34.42 -7.73
CA ALA A 666 -4.91 -34.22 -6.56
C ALA A 666 -4.53 -32.94 -5.78
N LEU A 667 -3.21 -32.67 -5.63
CA LEU A 667 -2.72 -31.43 -5.02
C LEU A 667 -3.13 -30.19 -5.83
N ARG A 668 -3.04 -30.25 -7.17
CA ARG A 668 -3.51 -29.18 -8.06
C ARG A 668 -5.00 -28.93 -7.90
N ALA A 669 -5.80 -29.98 -7.91
CA ALA A 669 -7.25 -29.86 -7.72
C ALA A 669 -7.59 -29.24 -6.34
N ALA A 670 -6.87 -29.65 -5.29
CA ALA A 670 -7.04 -29.10 -3.95
C ALA A 670 -6.63 -27.61 -3.87
N TRP A 671 -5.55 -27.23 -4.52
CA TRP A 671 -5.08 -25.84 -4.63
C TRP A 671 -6.14 -24.94 -5.31
N LEU A 672 -6.53 -25.32 -6.53
CA LEU A 672 -7.44 -24.52 -7.36
C LEU A 672 -8.88 -24.47 -6.82
N ASN A 673 -9.31 -25.46 -6.02
CA ASN A 673 -10.66 -25.48 -5.45
C ASN A 673 -10.73 -25.12 -3.96
N GLY A 674 -9.60 -24.79 -3.32
CA GLY A 674 -9.57 -24.43 -1.89
C GLY A 674 -9.94 -25.57 -0.94
N LYS A 675 -9.85 -26.82 -1.38
CA LYS A 675 -10.18 -28.01 -0.59
C LYS A 675 -8.91 -28.73 -0.13
N ARG A 676 -9.03 -29.58 0.90
CA ARG A 676 -7.98 -30.59 1.19
C ARG A 676 -8.00 -31.65 0.11
N PRO A 677 -6.84 -32.22 -0.25
CA PRO A 677 -6.76 -33.33 -1.20
C PRO A 677 -7.57 -34.53 -0.75
#